data_9520c0aa560240efa27b41b8cbf77bb7
#
_entry.id   9520c0aa560240efa27b41b8cbf77bb7
#
_cell.length_a   1.000
_cell.length_b   1.000
_cell.length_c   1.000
_cell.angle_alpha   90.00
_cell.angle_beta   90.00
_cell.angle_gamma   90.00
#
_symmetry.space_group_name_H-M   'P 1'
#
loop_
_entity.id
_entity.type
_entity.pdbx_description
1 polymer ?
#
loop_
_entity_poly.entity_id
_entity_poly.type
_entity_poly.pdbx_seq_one_letter_code
_entity_poly.pdbx_strand_id
1 'polypeptide(L)'
;MRVGSRTGVHAASRLALAIHLGVAGLLAGSASLHAAEPVGSAPQSARQQRALDFDIPAQALGSAVLVFAEQAGVQVLFDSLRLHGLHSSPVKGRYGAEDGLARLLGNAPVAYRFTGERQVTLSRVEAASEGALALAPTTVFADLEGRQSDWVYNAPRSVSMVGREQLERNPPRHAAEMLEETSGVYSAVSQQDPGLSVNIRGLQDYGRVNMSVDGMRQNYQQSGHQQRNGTLYVDPELLSEVVVEKGATSTMGGAGVIGGVANFRTLEARDLLKPGQEIGGRIRLTSGLGGRSNGTHFIGSSAFAIGTDAWDMLLAASERHLGDYQPGTRGGIGELRTGGWMDPSINERVKHSKVAYSASVMRSRLAKLGLNLPQDQRLQLSYLTTEVSYDDANMMNTENQDRLWEKLGSSKVHSQNVGLDYSYTPDNPLIDFKAKLYYVDTRNDQSTLTRRSSPGYSITYQTDTYGAQAQNTSTFALGQLATLKANYGLEFFYDKVRPDSSQPVPKGSAVSASPAASMTPEGDRALGSLFTRLDFDYDGWLNLNAGLRYDRYRLRGETGINTRTFVIGKTPQQVSVPVAYDIDNQEGRFSPTFGLAVKPGVEWLQLFASYGKGWRPPAVTETMITGRPHGGGSESTFPNPFLKPERSTTWEAGVNVFKENLWFNDDRLGIKVAYFDTRVDDFIYMAMGVQPPGYGSPGIGNSAYVNDLSSTRFKGVEYQLDYDAGRAYGQLNYTHMIGDNDFCTKVAWLGGVTQPVKSGTGRGAIVTGMRPDDAANNASRCNAAILGSAEHMPMDRGTLTLGARFFERKLDIGARARYSAGYSIAGSATGTVSQTGVYPADWKPYTVYDLYGSYRATEELTLRLAMENVTDRAYLVPLGDVLAFTLGRGRTLQGTVEYQF
;
A
#
# COMPACT_ATOMS: atom_id res chain seq x y z
N MET A 1 -38.15 -22.84 -9.86
CA MET A 1 -38.89 -22.16 -8.77
C MET A 1 -38.08 -20.93 -8.34
N ARG A 2 -38.66 -19.75 -8.62
CA ARG A 2 -38.01 -18.47 -8.21
C ARG A 2 -38.39 -18.17 -6.77
N VAL A 3 -37.40 -18.03 -5.86
CA VAL A 3 -37.56 -17.28 -4.61
C VAL A 3 -36.17 -16.77 -4.22
N GLY A 4 -35.92 -15.52 -4.39
CA GLY A 4 -35.64 -14.56 -3.36
C GLY A 4 -34.21 -14.50 -2.83
N SER A 5 -33.31 -13.77 -3.45
CA SER A 5 -32.11 -13.23 -2.78
C SER A 5 -31.91 -11.75 -3.14
N ARG A 6 -32.91 -10.91 -2.86
CA ARG A 6 -32.80 -9.45 -3.06
C ARG A 6 -32.48 -8.64 -1.78
N THR A 7 -32.18 -9.29 -0.66
CA THR A 7 -32.02 -8.59 0.62
C THR A 7 -30.61 -8.09 0.93
N GLY A 8 -29.57 -8.69 0.38
CA GLY A 8 -28.19 -8.25 0.62
C GLY A 8 -27.78 -6.98 -0.15
N VAL A 9 -28.20 -6.88 -1.41
CA VAL A 9 -27.91 -5.72 -2.27
C VAL A 9 -28.57 -4.44 -1.76
N HIS A 10 -29.75 -4.57 -1.15
CA HIS A 10 -30.47 -3.40 -0.59
C HIS A 10 -29.85 -2.82 0.69
N ALA A 11 -29.12 -3.60 1.48
CA ALA A 11 -28.46 -3.07 2.68
C ALA A 11 -27.20 -2.28 2.32
N ALA A 12 -26.38 -2.80 1.42
CA ALA A 12 -25.19 -2.09 0.92
C ALA A 12 -25.56 -0.81 0.17
N SER A 13 -26.60 -0.87 -0.68
CA SER A 13 -27.11 0.30 -1.40
C SER A 13 -27.69 1.36 -0.45
N ARG A 14 -28.30 0.96 0.65
CA ARG A 14 -28.83 1.89 1.65
C ARG A 14 -27.72 2.57 2.46
N LEU A 15 -26.64 1.87 2.77
CA LEU A 15 -25.50 2.46 3.46
C LEU A 15 -24.73 3.41 2.53
N ALA A 16 -24.49 3.00 1.29
CA ALA A 16 -23.88 3.86 0.28
C ALA A 16 -24.73 5.13 0.03
N LEU A 17 -26.05 4.98 -0.09
CA LEU A 17 -26.98 6.11 -0.24
C LEU A 17 -26.99 7.01 1.00
N ALA A 18 -26.94 6.45 2.20
CA ALA A 18 -26.89 7.21 3.44
C ALA A 18 -25.59 8.01 3.57
N ILE A 19 -24.45 7.43 3.15
CA ILE A 19 -23.16 8.12 3.13
C ILE A 19 -23.16 9.24 2.07
N HIS A 20 -23.67 8.98 0.86
CA HIS A 20 -23.77 9.98 -0.20
C HIS A 20 -24.69 11.15 0.21
N LEU A 21 -25.82 10.87 0.84
CA LEU A 21 -26.75 11.88 1.34
C LEU A 21 -26.19 12.65 2.55
N GLY A 22 -25.44 11.96 3.42
CA GLY A 22 -24.78 12.61 4.57
C GLY A 22 -23.70 13.60 4.15
N VAL A 23 -22.88 13.24 3.18
CA VAL A 23 -21.83 14.14 2.65
C VAL A 23 -22.44 15.29 1.83
N ALA A 24 -23.47 15.01 1.02
CA ALA A 24 -24.20 16.04 0.30
C ALA A 24 -24.95 17.02 1.24
N GLY A 25 -25.48 16.51 2.36
CA GLY A 25 -26.12 17.31 3.40
C GLY A 25 -25.15 18.25 4.13
N LEU A 26 -23.94 17.79 4.41
CA LEU A 26 -22.88 18.62 5.00
C LEU A 26 -22.41 19.74 4.05
N LEU A 27 -22.30 19.44 2.75
CA LEU A 27 -21.93 20.42 1.73
C LEU A 27 -23.05 21.42 1.44
N ALA A 28 -24.33 20.99 1.47
CA ALA A 28 -25.50 21.86 1.25
C ALA A 28 -25.81 22.76 2.45
N GLY A 29 -25.55 22.27 3.68
CA GLY A 29 -25.78 23.06 4.91
C GLY A 29 -24.89 24.29 5.05
N SER A 30 -23.68 24.25 4.44
CA SER A 30 -22.76 25.39 4.46
C SER A 30 -23.11 26.50 3.44
N ALA A 31 -23.90 26.19 2.42
CA ALA A 31 -24.31 27.17 1.41
C ALA A 31 -25.47 28.09 1.85
N SER A 32 -26.21 27.71 2.91
CA SER A 32 -27.39 28.46 3.39
C SER A 32 -27.10 29.47 4.50
N LEU A 33 -25.86 29.66 4.91
CA LEU A 33 -25.46 30.57 6.01
C LEU A 33 -24.86 31.91 5.56
N HIS A 34 -24.99 32.30 4.29
CA HIS A 34 -24.45 33.55 3.73
C HIS A 34 -25.52 34.53 3.28
N ALA A 35 -26.44 34.84 4.13
CA ALA A 35 -27.24 36.01 3.98
C ALA A 35 -27.46 36.68 5.37
N ALA A 36 -26.40 37.24 5.92
CA ALA A 36 -26.50 38.22 7.00
C ALA A 36 -25.50 39.33 6.70
N GLU A 37 -26.03 40.55 6.55
CA GLU A 37 -25.31 41.78 6.32
C GLU A 37 -24.18 42.05 7.32
N PRO A 38 -23.17 42.87 6.95
CA PRO A 38 -22.04 43.15 7.83
C PRO A 38 -22.52 43.98 9.04
N VAL A 39 -22.66 43.36 10.16
CA VAL A 39 -22.77 44.08 11.44
C VAL A 39 -21.37 44.52 11.82
N GLY A 40 -21.25 45.77 12.06
CA GLY A 40 -20.06 46.54 12.33
C GLY A 40 -19.13 45.89 13.34
N SER A 41 -17.85 46.10 13.08
CA SER A 41 -16.72 45.79 13.96
C SER A 41 -17.06 46.02 15.46
N ALA A 42 -17.14 44.90 16.19
CA ALA A 42 -17.10 44.99 17.63
C ALA A 42 -15.74 45.58 18.06
N PRO A 43 -15.71 46.48 19.00
CA PRO A 43 -14.45 47.08 19.42
C PRO A 43 -13.56 46.00 20.04
N GLN A 44 -12.36 45.87 19.48
CA GLN A 44 -11.27 45.21 20.16
C GLN A 44 -11.23 45.79 21.59
N SER A 45 -11.47 44.95 22.58
CA SER A 45 -11.23 45.32 23.96
C SER A 45 -9.78 45.77 24.05
N ALA A 46 -9.59 47.07 24.27
CA ALA A 46 -8.29 47.66 24.54
C ALA A 46 -7.75 46.97 25.82
N ARG A 47 -7.00 45.90 25.64
CA ARG A 47 -6.10 45.38 26.65
C ARG A 47 -5.14 46.52 26.92
N GLN A 48 -5.16 47.12 28.08
CA GLN A 48 -4.15 48.04 28.55
C GLN A 48 -2.82 47.33 28.54
N GLN A 49 -2.14 47.33 27.39
CA GLN A 49 -0.79 46.82 27.28
C GLN A 49 0.11 47.73 28.07
N ARG A 50 0.65 47.21 29.18
CA ARG A 50 1.64 47.92 29.98
C ARG A 50 2.83 48.22 29.10
N ALA A 51 3.10 49.50 28.84
CA ALA A 51 4.26 49.93 28.07
C ALA A 51 5.54 49.57 28.85
N LEU A 52 6.41 48.81 28.21
CA LEU A 52 7.69 48.34 28.72
C LEU A 52 8.82 49.08 28.03
N ASP A 53 9.89 49.32 28.75
CA ASP A 53 11.08 49.98 28.19
C ASP A 53 12.00 48.93 27.55
N PHE A 54 12.25 49.06 26.24
CA PHE A 54 13.17 48.20 25.47
C PHE A 54 14.41 48.97 25.10
N ASP A 55 15.58 48.32 25.23
CA ASP A 55 16.85 48.74 24.67
C ASP A 55 17.60 47.53 24.14
N ILE A 56 17.27 47.13 22.92
CA ILE A 56 17.77 45.93 22.25
C ILE A 56 18.50 46.38 20.98
N PRO A 57 19.83 46.28 20.89
CA PRO A 57 20.56 46.60 19.68
C PRO A 57 20.32 45.54 18.60
N ALA A 58 20.55 45.89 17.33
CA ALA A 58 20.54 44.96 16.22
C ALA A 58 21.67 43.89 16.44
N GLN A 59 21.26 42.63 16.44
CA GLN A 59 22.13 41.47 16.71
C GLN A 59 21.54 40.21 16.09
N ALA A 60 22.20 39.06 16.25
CA ALA A 60 21.64 37.78 15.85
C ALA A 60 20.25 37.58 16.44
N LEU A 61 19.26 37.20 15.63
CA LEU A 61 17.86 37.21 16.02
C LEU A 61 17.56 36.33 17.24
N GLY A 62 18.18 35.15 17.32
CA GLY A 62 18.04 34.27 18.50
C GLY A 62 18.45 34.97 19.80
N SER A 63 19.61 35.67 19.81
CA SER A 63 20.09 36.43 20.97
C SER A 63 19.16 37.63 21.28
N ALA A 64 18.71 38.35 20.28
CA ALA A 64 17.79 39.47 20.43
C ALA A 64 16.44 39.05 21.06
N VAL A 65 15.92 37.89 20.67
CA VAL A 65 14.68 37.32 21.19
C VAL A 65 14.80 36.96 22.69
N LEU A 66 15.96 36.46 23.12
CA LEU A 66 16.21 36.19 24.54
C LEU A 66 16.24 37.46 25.38
N VAL A 67 16.91 38.52 24.88
CA VAL A 67 16.91 39.83 25.54
C VAL A 67 15.50 40.45 25.58
N PHE A 68 14.73 40.27 24.51
CA PHE A 68 13.33 40.69 24.45
C PHE A 68 12.47 39.94 25.50
N ALA A 69 12.65 38.63 25.61
CA ALA A 69 11.92 37.78 26.57
C ALA A 69 12.16 38.28 28.02
N GLU A 70 13.39 38.61 28.32
CA GLU A 70 13.78 39.15 29.63
C GLU A 70 13.17 40.54 29.92
N GLN A 71 13.29 41.48 28.95
CA GLN A 71 12.78 42.84 29.11
C GLN A 71 11.24 42.90 29.08
N ALA A 72 10.61 42.05 28.30
CA ALA A 72 9.16 41.97 28.20
C ALA A 72 8.51 41.13 29.34
N GLY A 73 9.28 40.31 30.04
CA GLY A 73 8.77 39.38 31.04
C GLY A 73 7.87 38.30 30.45
N VAL A 74 8.15 37.89 29.22
CA VAL A 74 7.40 36.87 28.48
C VAL A 74 8.29 35.66 28.19
N GLN A 75 7.68 34.49 28.18
CA GLN A 75 8.33 33.28 27.74
C GLN A 75 8.23 33.18 26.22
N VAL A 76 9.38 33.11 25.52
CA VAL A 76 9.43 32.99 24.07
C VAL A 76 9.89 31.58 23.71
N LEU A 77 9.02 30.87 23.01
CA LEU A 77 9.31 29.55 22.44
C LEU A 77 9.76 29.74 20.99
N PHE A 78 10.98 29.31 20.67
CA PHE A 78 11.51 29.33 19.34
C PHE A 78 12.56 28.25 19.13
N ASP A 79 12.69 27.82 17.89
CA ASP A 79 13.76 26.92 17.47
C ASP A 79 15.00 27.76 17.10
N SER A 80 16.07 27.62 17.87
CA SER A 80 17.31 28.37 17.68
C SER A 80 17.98 28.11 16.35
N LEU A 81 17.82 26.89 15.80
CA LEU A 81 18.34 26.53 14.48
C LEU A 81 17.59 27.24 13.34
N ARG A 82 16.29 27.46 13.51
CA ARG A 82 15.46 28.15 12.52
C ARG A 82 15.67 29.66 12.49
N LEU A 83 16.16 30.25 13.56
CA LEU A 83 16.51 31.66 13.62
C LEU A 83 18.00 31.92 13.31
N HIS A 84 18.77 30.86 13.08
CA HIS A 84 20.19 30.99 12.74
C HIS A 84 20.36 31.77 11.42
N GLY A 85 21.33 32.69 11.40
CA GLY A 85 21.62 33.56 10.24
C GLY A 85 20.68 34.77 10.09
N LEU A 86 19.59 34.87 10.87
CA LEU A 86 18.70 36.02 10.87
C LEU A 86 19.21 37.09 11.87
N HIS A 87 18.96 38.36 11.55
CA HIS A 87 19.31 39.50 12.39
C HIS A 87 18.07 40.27 12.80
N SER A 88 18.06 40.78 14.01
CA SER A 88 17.01 41.62 14.54
C SER A 88 17.14 43.08 14.09
N SER A 89 16.00 43.77 14.03
CA SER A 89 16.00 45.23 14.03
C SER A 89 16.24 45.78 15.44
N PRO A 90 16.88 46.95 15.59
CA PRO A 90 17.09 47.53 16.92
C PRO A 90 15.73 48.03 17.50
N VAL A 91 15.45 47.80 18.74
CA VAL A 91 14.26 48.30 19.45
C VAL A 91 14.69 49.12 20.65
N LYS A 92 14.39 50.43 20.60
CA LYS A 92 14.66 51.36 21.71
C LYS A 92 13.46 52.24 21.98
N GLY A 93 12.94 52.21 23.19
CA GLY A 93 11.82 53.03 23.64
C GLY A 93 10.74 52.25 24.36
N ARG A 94 9.62 52.91 24.65
CA ARG A 94 8.49 52.33 25.36
C ARG A 94 7.44 51.77 24.41
N TYR A 95 7.24 50.45 24.43
CA TYR A 95 6.29 49.75 23.58
C TYR A 95 5.52 48.68 24.41
N GLY A 96 4.34 48.29 23.90
CA GLY A 96 3.72 47.06 24.38
C GLY A 96 4.56 45.82 23.97
N ALA A 97 4.40 44.70 24.63
CA ALA A 97 5.19 43.52 24.33
C ALA A 97 5.01 43.05 22.85
N GLU A 98 3.82 43.14 22.34
CA GLU A 98 3.51 42.78 20.94
C GLU A 98 4.15 43.73 19.94
N ASP A 99 4.02 45.06 20.15
CA ASP A 99 4.64 46.09 19.31
C ASP A 99 6.17 46.04 19.36
N GLY A 100 6.72 45.76 20.55
CA GLY A 100 8.15 45.58 20.75
C GLY A 100 8.70 44.38 19.98
N LEU A 101 7.99 43.26 20.01
CA LEU A 101 8.37 42.05 19.27
C LEU A 101 8.25 42.25 17.76
N ALA A 102 7.14 42.85 17.29
CA ALA A 102 6.96 43.14 15.89
C ALA A 102 8.09 44.02 15.31
N ARG A 103 8.55 45.01 16.08
CA ARG A 103 9.67 45.89 15.70
C ARG A 103 10.99 45.15 15.71
N LEU A 104 11.20 44.25 16.69
CA LEU A 104 12.41 43.44 16.80
C LEU A 104 12.57 42.51 15.61
N LEU A 105 11.47 41.88 15.20
CA LEU A 105 11.45 40.97 14.05
C LEU A 105 11.59 41.72 12.73
N GLY A 106 11.07 42.95 12.62
CA GLY A 106 11.20 43.81 11.43
C GLY A 106 10.78 43.08 10.15
N ASN A 107 11.67 42.96 9.18
CA ASN A 107 11.45 42.23 7.92
C ASN A 107 11.99 40.78 7.98
N ALA A 108 12.36 40.26 9.14
CA ALA A 108 12.80 38.87 9.24
C ALA A 108 11.61 37.94 8.87
N PRO A 109 11.83 36.86 8.11
CA PRO A 109 10.79 35.91 7.74
C PRO A 109 10.39 35.05 8.94
N VAL A 110 9.84 35.68 9.98
CA VAL A 110 9.45 35.03 11.23
C VAL A 110 8.06 35.54 11.63
N ALA A 111 7.11 34.62 11.73
CA ALA A 111 5.81 34.89 12.30
C ALA A 111 5.85 34.69 13.82
N TYR A 112 5.02 35.41 14.54
CA TYR A 112 4.87 35.26 15.98
C TYR A 112 3.39 35.10 16.37
N ARG A 113 3.15 34.35 17.42
CA ARG A 113 1.81 34.18 18.00
C ARG A 113 1.89 34.18 19.53
N PHE A 114 1.12 35.03 20.17
CA PHE A 114 0.95 34.97 21.62
C PHE A 114 -0.04 33.86 21.96
N THR A 115 0.45 32.82 22.63
CA THR A 115 -0.31 31.63 23.05
C THR A 115 -0.87 31.76 24.47
N GLY A 116 -0.51 32.83 25.18
CA GLY A 116 -0.95 33.17 26.51
C GLY A 116 -0.60 34.61 26.87
N GLU A 117 -0.96 35.07 28.08
CA GLU A 117 -0.67 36.45 28.54
C GLU A 117 0.82 36.75 28.66
N ARG A 118 1.63 35.69 28.83
CA ARG A 118 3.11 35.77 29.00
C ARG A 118 3.86 34.76 28.17
N GLN A 119 3.26 34.23 27.09
CA GLN A 119 3.88 33.23 26.25
C GLN A 119 3.70 33.61 24.80
N VAL A 120 4.80 33.57 24.02
CA VAL A 120 4.82 33.81 22.59
C VAL A 120 5.64 32.75 21.88
N THR A 121 5.13 32.27 20.76
CA THR A 121 5.84 31.30 19.91
C THR A 121 6.26 32.00 18.63
N LEU A 122 7.52 31.78 18.22
CA LEU A 122 8.06 32.25 16.96
C LEU A 122 8.20 31.07 16.00
N SER A 123 7.78 31.28 14.76
CA SER A 123 7.98 30.31 13.67
C SER A 123 8.56 31.04 12.47
N ARG A 124 9.56 30.45 11.80
CA ARG A 124 10.03 30.99 10.53
C ARG A 124 8.90 30.87 9.51
N VAL A 125 8.59 31.97 8.83
CA VAL A 125 7.67 31.94 7.70
C VAL A 125 8.45 31.36 6.53
N GLU A 126 8.33 30.06 6.35
CA GLU A 126 8.71 29.46 5.08
C GLU A 126 7.63 29.93 4.08
N ALA A 127 8.06 30.51 2.97
CA ALA A 127 7.13 30.85 1.89
C ALA A 127 6.33 29.58 1.58
N ALA A 128 5.01 29.66 1.74
CA ALA A 128 4.11 28.53 1.66
C ALA A 128 4.39 27.71 0.39
N SER A 129 5.01 26.54 0.57
CA SER A 129 5.20 25.57 -0.49
C SER A 129 4.05 24.57 -0.45
N GLU A 130 2.84 25.07 -0.61
CA GLU A 130 1.68 24.21 -0.79
C GLU A 130 1.69 23.60 -2.19
N GLY A 131 1.68 22.26 -2.27
CA GLY A 131 1.19 21.54 -3.44
C GLY A 131 2.12 20.63 -4.21
N ALA A 132 3.39 20.48 -3.90
CA ALA A 132 4.23 19.49 -4.56
C ALA A 132 4.48 18.30 -3.61
N LEU A 133 3.70 17.23 -3.77
CA LEU A 133 4.08 15.93 -3.25
C LEU A 133 5.21 15.37 -4.12
N ALA A 134 6.42 15.81 -3.86
CA ALA A 134 7.52 14.91 -4.09
C ALA A 134 7.34 13.76 -3.09
N LEU A 135 7.39 12.50 -3.53
CA LEU A 135 7.80 11.41 -2.66
C LEU A 135 9.27 11.67 -2.31
N ALA A 136 9.47 12.73 -1.59
CA ALA A 136 10.75 13.00 -1.00
C ALA A 136 10.79 12.24 0.31
N PRO A 137 11.90 11.69 0.73
CA PRO A 137 12.20 11.47 2.12
C PRO A 137 12.31 12.87 2.71
N THR A 138 11.22 13.52 3.00
CA THR A 138 11.25 14.92 3.33
C THR A 138 10.43 15.12 4.55
N THR A 139 11.08 15.65 5.51
CA THR A 139 10.51 16.55 6.51
C THR A 139 8.98 16.72 6.40
N VAL A 140 8.27 15.64 6.69
CA VAL A 140 6.98 15.78 7.32
C VAL A 140 7.33 16.21 8.73
N PHE A 141 7.04 17.44 9.08
CA PHE A 141 7.09 17.83 10.47
C PHE A 141 6.28 16.79 11.23
N ALA A 142 6.93 16.11 12.15
CA ALA A 142 6.22 15.32 13.13
C ALA A 142 5.30 16.31 13.85
N ASP A 143 4.04 16.31 13.48
CA ASP A 143 3.01 16.90 14.29
C ASP A 143 3.01 16.07 15.58
N LEU A 144 3.54 16.63 16.66
CA LEU A 144 3.80 15.96 17.93
C LEU A 144 2.52 15.39 18.59
N GLU A 145 1.37 15.47 17.93
CA GLU A 145 0.08 15.08 18.47
C GLU A 145 -0.68 14.01 17.65
N GLY A 146 -0.01 13.22 16.80
CA GLY A 146 -0.65 12.05 16.17
C GLY A 146 -1.79 12.35 15.20
N ARG A 147 -1.84 13.53 14.63
CA ARG A 147 -2.86 13.94 13.65
C ARG A 147 -2.47 13.45 12.26
N GLN A 148 -3.44 12.96 11.51
CA GLN A 148 -3.25 12.73 10.08
C GLN A 148 -2.80 14.06 9.44
N SER A 149 -1.74 14.02 8.64
CA SER A 149 -1.17 15.26 8.10
C SER A 149 -2.15 15.99 7.21
N ASP A 150 -2.37 17.26 7.46
CA ASP A 150 -3.33 18.14 6.76
C ASP A 150 -3.09 18.21 5.26
N TRP A 151 -1.86 17.95 4.83
CA TRP A 151 -1.50 17.93 3.42
C TRP A 151 -2.32 16.93 2.58
N VAL A 152 -2.82 15.84 3.19
CA VAL A 152 -3.69 14.86 2.50
C VAL A 152 -4.94 15.53 1.95
N TYR A 153 -5.51 16.49 2.70
CA TYR A 153 -6.73 17.20 2.33
C TYR A 153 -6.47 18.43 1.45
N ASN A 154 -5.22 18.84 1.26
CA ASN A 154 -4.81 19.90 0.36
C ASN A 154 -4.20 19.36 -0.95
N ALA A 155 -3.87 18.06 -1.02
CA ALA A 155 -3.29 17.45 -2.20
C ALA A 155 -4.31 17.36 -3.36
N PRO A 156 -4.00 17.89 -4.56
CA PRO A 156 -4.89 17.88 -5.72
C PRO A 156 -4.88 16.52 -6.44
N ARG A 157 -4.93 15.43 -5.67
CA ARG A 157 -4.92 14.03 -6.13
C ARG A 157 -5.30 13.08 -5.00
N SER A 158 -5.56 11.82 -5.34
CA SER A 158 -5.90 10.80 -4.35
C SER A 158 -4.65 10.29 -3.64
N VAL A 159 -4.51 10.66 -2.38
CA VAL A 159 -3.46 10.23 -1.47
C VAL A 159 -4.05 9.83 -0.13
N SER A 160 -3.36 8.97 0.58
CA SER A 160 -3.70 8.58 1.96
C SER A 160 -2.42 8.38 2.76
N MET A 161 -2.50 8.63 4.06
CA MET A 161 -1.41 8.42 4.99
C MET A 161 -1.92 7.67 6.21
N VAL A 162 -1.14 6.71 6.68
CA VAL A 162 -1.32 6.01 7.95
C VAL A 162 -0.19 6.45 8.86
N GLY A 163 -0.51 7.25 9.86
CA GLY A 163 0.47 7.77 10.80
C GLY A 163 0.71 6.83 11.99
N ARG A 164 1.71 7.16 12.79
CA ARG A 164 2.15 6.37 13.95
C ARG A 164 1.03 6.14 14.98
N GLU A 165 0.28 7.16 15.36
CA GLU A 165 -0.83 7.03 16.30
C GLU A 165 -1.87 6.01 15.84
N GLN A 166 -2.19 6.02 14.55
CA GLN A 166 -3.13 5.07 13.96
C GLN A 166 -2.60 3.63 14.03
N LEU A 167 -1.29 3.43 13.78
CA LEU A 167 -0.64 2.13 13.93
C LEU A 167 -0.61 1.64 15.39
N GLU A 168 -0.53 2.55 16.35
CA GLU A 168 -0.45 2.25 17.78
C GLU A 168 -1.81 2.03 18.44
N ARG A 169 -2.87 2.61 17.90
CA ARG A 169 -4.23 2.53 18.42
C ARG A 169 -4.74 1.08 18.45
N ASN A 170 -4.48 0.34 17.37
CA ASN A 170 -4.79 -1.07 17.25
C ASN A 170 -3.56 -1.82 16.73
N PRO A 171 -2.70 -2.36 17.61
CA PRO A 171 -1.46 -2.99 17.20
C PRO A 171 -1.71 -4.12 16.20
N PRO A 172 -1.24 -4.03 14.95
CA PRO A 172 -1.57 -5.00 13.92
C PRO A 172 -0.89 -6.34 14.20
N ARG A 173 -1.65 -7.41 14.11
CA ARG A 173 -1.09 -8.77 14.11
C ARG A 173 -0.47 -9.09 12.75
N HIS A 174 -1.15 -8.76 11.67
CA HIS A 174 -0.67 -8.89 10.32
C HIS A 174 -0.36 -7.51 9.73
N ALA A 175 0.73 -7.38 8.96
CA ALA A 175 1.12 -6.10 8.36
C ALA A 175 0.03 -5.47 7.48
N ALA A 176 -0.80 -6.30 6.83
CA ALA A 176 -1.93 -5.83 6.04
C ALA A 176 -3.00 -5.06 6.82
N GLU A 177 -3.12 -5.32 8.13
CA GLU A 177 -4.10 -4.64 8.98
C GLU A 177 -3.80 -3.15 9.15
N MET A 178 -2.55 -2.71 8.89
CA MET A 178 -2.17 -1.29 8.85
C MET A 178 -2.97 -0.49 7.82
N LEU A 179 -3.37 -1.12 6.72
CA LEU A 179 -4.03 -0.47 5.59
C LEU A 179 -5.55 -0.50 5.67
N GLU A 180 -6.12 -1.10 6.72
CA GLU A 180 -7.58 -1.27 6.85
C GLU A 180 -8.34 0.05 6.92
N GLU A 181 -7.74 1.09 7.49
CA GLU A 181 -8.31 2.43 7.60
C GLU A 181 -7.94 3.35 6.42
N THR A 182 -7.64 2.76 5.25
CA THR A 182 -7.23 3.52 4.06
C THR A 182 -8.21 3.27 2.92
N SER A 183 -8.90 4.32 2.45
CA SER A 183 -9.85 4.20 1.34
C SER A 183 -9.15 3.74 0.05
N GLY A 184 -9.80 2.88 -0.73
CA GLY A 184 -9.28 2.38 -2.02
C GLY A 184 -8.03 1.50 -1.92
N VAL A 185 -7.57 1.17 -0.71
CA VAL A 185 -6.41 0.32 -0.48
C VAL A 185 -6.84 -0.97 0.20
N TYR A 186 -6.44 -2.08 -0.35
CA TYR A 186 -6.76 -3.42 0.11
C TYR A 186 -5.47 -4.22 0.25
N SER A 187 -5.56 -5.39 0.84
CA SER A 187 -4.46 -6.35 0.84
C SER A 187 -5.01 -7.75 0.65
N ALA A 188 -4.43 -8.50 -0.25
CA ALA A 188 -4.64 -9.94 -0.32
C ALA A 188 -3.85 -10.58 0.82
N VAL A 189 -4.55 -11.11 1.79
CA VAL A 189 -3.96 -11.63 3.02
C VAL A 189 -4.25 -13.09 3.16
N SER A 190 -3.19 -13.90 3.33
CA SER A 190 -3.30 -15.18 4.00
C SER A 190 -2.84 -15.00 5.44
N GLN A 191 -3.67 -15.29 6.42
CA GLN A 191 -3.26 -15.17 7.82
C GLN A 191 -2.17 -16.19 8.23
N GLN A 192 -1.88 -17.16 7.38
CA GLN A 192 -0.76 -18.06 7.54
C GLN A 192 0.55 -17.52 6.96
N ASP A 193 0.49 -16.59 6.00
CA ASP A 193 1.67 -15.91 5.46
C ASP A 193 1.76 -14.49 6.02
N PRO A 194 2.80 -14.15 6.80
CA PRO A 194 2.96 -12.82 7.37
C PRO A 194 3.28 -11.71 6.36
N GLY A 195 3.46 -12.05 5.10
CA GLY A 195 3.78 -11.09 4.04
C GLY A 195 2.59 -10.21 3.65
N LEU A 196 2.89 -9.00 3.19
CA LEU A 196 1.95 -7.99 2.77
C LEU A 196 1.98 -7.80 1.26
N SER A 197 0.83 -7.80 0.61
CA SER A 197 0.67 -7.36 -0.78
C SER A 197 -0.35 -6.23 -0.86
N VAL A 198 0.03 -5.09 -1.44
CA VAL A 198 -0.83 -3.91 -1.53
C VAL A 198 -1.64 -3.95 -2.82
N ASN A 199 -2.95 -3.84 -2.67
CA ASN A 199 -3.90 -3.64 -3.76
C ASN A 199 -4.43 -2.21 -3.72
N ILE A 200 -4.23 -1.45 -4.77
CA ILE A 200 -4.81 -0.11 -4.91
C ILE A 200 -5.91 -0.17 -5.96
N ARG A 201 -7.16 0.00 -5.55
CA ARG A 201 -8.33 0.08 -6.43
C ARG A 201 -8.53 -1.14 -7.36
N GLY A 202 -8.06 -2.31 -6.94
CA GLY A 202 -8.09 -3.53 -7.76
C GLY A 202 -6.76 -3.87 -8.45
N LEU A 203 -5.81 -2.97 -8.46
CA LEU A 203 -4.49 -3.19 -9.06
C LEU A 203 -3.50 -3.69 -8.01
N GLN A 204 -2.95 -4.87 -8.22
CA GLN A 204 -2.09 -5.60 -7.30
C GLN A 204 -1.05 -6.41 -8.09
N ASP A 205 -0.02 -6.88 -7.42
CA ASP A 205 1.01 -7.81 -7.89
C ASP A 205 1.96 -7.31 -9.00
N TYR A 206 3.04 -7.99 -9.15
CA TYR A 206 4.05 -7.87 -10.23
C TYR A 206 4.52 -6.44 -10.55
N GLY A 207 4.42 -5.53 -9.57
CA GLY A 207 4.81 -4.13 -9.74
C GLY A 207 3.72 -3.23 -10.31
N ARG A 208 2.44 -3.65 -10.35
CA ARG A 208 1.32 -2.73 -10.60
C ARG A 208 1.26 -1.64 -9.56
N VAL A 209 1.54 -2.01 -8.31
CA VAL A 209 1.79 -1.10 -7.19
C VAL A 209 3.26 -1.18 -6.83
N ASN A 210 3.95 -0.05 -6.76
CA ASN A 210 5.29 0.01 -6.20
C ASN A 210 5.20 0.01 -4.69
N MET A 211 5.58 -1.09 -4.05
CA MET A 211 5.81 -1.13 -2.62
C MET A 211 7.27 -0.80 -2.36
N SER A 212 7.52 0.17 -1.50
CA SER A 212 8.88 0.56 -1.13
C SER A 212 9.03 0.72 0.38
N VAL A 213 10.21 0.41 0.91
CA VAL A 213 10.60 0.71 2.27
C VAL A 213 11.66 1.81 2.22
N ASP A 214 11.38 2.96 2.83
CA ASP A 214 12.22 4.16 2.74
C ASP A 214 12.60 4.52 1.28
N GLY A 215 11.68 4.33 0.33
CA GLY A 215 11.91 4.53 -1.10
C GLY A 215 12.69 3.42 -1.82
N MET A 216 13.15 2.40 -1.12
CA MET A 216 13.80 1.21 -1.70
C MET A 216 12.73 0.24 -2.20
N ARG A 217 12.68 0.02 -3.50
CA ARG A 217 11.66 -0.79 -4.16
C ARG A 217 11.75 -2.26 -3.77
N GLN A 218 10.60 -2.87 -3.49
CA GLN A 218 10.45 -4.27 -3.09
C GLN A 218 9.87 -5.07 -4.25
N ASN A 219 10.72 -5.82 -4.96
CA ASN A 219 10.35 -6.55 -6.18
C ASN A 219 10.40 -8.06 -6.02
N TYR A 220 10.28 -8.57 -4.79
CA TYR A 220 10.32 -10.00 -4.53
C TYR A 220 9.28 -10.75 -5.35
N GLN A 221 9.69 -11.86 -5.96
CA GLN A 221 8.86 -12.71 -6.80
C GLN A 221 8.94 -14.16 -6.31
N GLN A 222 7.79 -14.68 -5.95
CA GLN A 222 7.58 -16.09 -5.65
C GLN A 222 6.35 -16.55 -6.41
N SER A 223 6.53 -17.51 -7.29
CA SER A 223 5.40 -18.08 -8.00
C SER A 223 4.81 -19.26 -7.23
N GLY A 224 3.55 -19.50 -7.47
CA GLY A 224 2.80 -20.60 -6.89
C GLY A 224 1.33 -20.40 -7.14
N HIS A 225 0.50 -21.36 -6.74
CA HIS A 225 -0.96 -21.21 -6.81
C HIS A 225 -1.49 -20.04 -6.01
N GLN A 226 -0.77 -19.62 -4.99
CA GLN A 226 -1.18 -18.57 -4.07
C GLN A 226 -0.66 -17.19 -4.47
N GLN A 227 -0.01 -17.06 -5.63
CA GLN A 227 0.44 -15.80 -6.22
C GLN A 227 1.04 -14.83 -5.20
N ARG A 228 2.15 -15.22 -4.60
CA ARG A 228 2.88 -14.41 -3.62
C ARG A 228 3.86 -13.43 -4.29
N ASN A 229 3.52 -12.95 -5.46
CA ASN A 229 4.35 -11.99 -6.18
C ASN A 229 4.08 -10.59 -5.66
N GLY A 230 5.14 -9.83 -5.48
CA GLY A 230 5.04 -8.52 -4.89
C GLY A 230 4.72 -8.58 -3.38
N THR A 231 5.21 -9.58 -2.67
CA THR A 231 5.04 -9.69 -1.21
C THR A 231 6.15 -8.92 -0.51
N LEU A 232 5.76 -8.09 0.46
CA LEU A 232 6.64 -7.33 1.33
C LEU A 232 6.59 -7.91 2.75
N TYR A 233 7.76 -8.21 3.32
CA TYR A 233 7.91 -8.61 4.71
C TYR A 233 8.45 -7.44 5.53
N VAL A 234 7.56 -6.76 6.24
CA VAL A 234 7.88 -5.58 7.05
C VAL A 234 7.19 -5.67 8.41
N ASP A 235 7.90 -5.26 9.46
CA ASP A 235 7.34 -5.21 10.80
C ASP A 235 6.77 -3.81 11.11
N PRO A 236 5.46 -3.71 11.41
CA PRO A 236 4.81 -2.46 11.79
C PRO A 236 5.46 -1.72 12.96
N GLU A 237 6.11 -2.44 13.87
CA GLU A 237 6.79 -1.85 15.04
C GLU A 237 7.94 -0.91 14.67
N LEU A 238 8.57 -1.14 13.51
CA LEU A 238 9.69 -0.33 13.02
C LEU A 238 9.28 0.78 12.05
N LEU A 239 7.98 0.94 11.78
CA LEU A 239 7.47 1.97 10.89
C LEU A 239 7.08 3.25 11.65
N SER A 240 7.30 4.39 11.01
CA SER A 240 6.79 5.69 11.45
C SER A 240 5.48 6.04 10.73
N GLU A 241 5.39 5.76 9.45
CA GLU A 241 4.18 6.04 8.64
C GLU A 241 4.13 5.18 7.37
N VAL A 242 2.96 5.13 6.76
CA VAL A 242 2.75 4.57 5.41
C VAL A 242 2.07 5.63 4.56
N VAL A 243 2.68 5.98 3.42
CA VAL A 243 2.11 6.92 2.46
C VAL A 243 1.70 6.17 1.22
N VAL A 244 0.44 6.34 0.81
CA VAL A 244 -0.12 5.71 -0.38
C VAL A 244 -0.54 6.76 -1.38
N GLU A 245 0.12 6.78 -2.54
CA GLU A 245 -0.23 7.59 -3.68
C GLU A 245 -0.91 6.70 -4.73
N LYS A 246 -2.11 7.08 -5.17
CA LYS A 246 -2.97 6.25 -6.01
C LYS A 246 -2.92 6.70 -7.46
N GLY A 247 -2.89 5.73 -8.38
CA GLY A 247 -2.82 5.98 -9.82
C GLY A 247 -1.40 6.16 -10.36
N ALA A 248 -1.30 6.43 -11.66
CA ALA A 248 -0.02 6.67 -12.33
C ALA A 248 0.62 7.98 -11.86
N THR A 249 1.92 7.97 -11.64
CA THR A 249 2.69 9.14 -11.20
C THR A 249 3.90 9.40 -12.09
N SER A 250 4.21 10.69 -12.32
CA SER A 250 5.40 11.15 -13.04
C SER A 250 6.52 11.61 -12.09
N THR A 251 6.48 11.19 -10.82
CA THR A 251 7.51 11.49 -9.81
C THR A 251 8.32 10.23 -9.46
N MET A 252 9.28 10.34 -8.56
CA MET A 252 10.08 9.22 -8.05
C MET A 252 9.18 8.06 -7.58
N GLY A 253 9.60 6.83 -7.82
CA GLY A 253 8.84 5.61 -7.49
C GLY A 253 7.81 5.18 -8.53
N GLY A 254 7.51 6.01 -9.53
CA GLY A 254 6.52 5.73 -10.58
C GLY A 254 6.99 4.83 -11.73
N ALA A 255 8.23 4.37 -11.73
CA ALA A 255 8.80 3.55 -12.80
C ALA A 255 8.06 2.23 -12.99
N GLY A 256 7.48 2.03 -14.17
CA GLY A 256 6.76 0.81 -14.51
C GLY A 256 5.52 0.53 -13.63
N VAL A 257 4.78 1.57 -13.22
CA VAL A 257 3.65 1.49 -12.27
C VAL A 257 2.36 1.97 -12.92
N ILE A 258 1.25 1.30 -12.63
CA ILE A 258 -0.10 1.66 -13.11
C ILE A 258 -1.10 1.88 -11.97
N GLY A 259 -0.89 1.27 -10.82
CA GLY A 259 -1.83 1.31 -9.68
C GLY A 259 -1.50 2.36 -8.64
N GLY A 260 -0.22 2.68 -8.47
CA GLY A 260 0.23 3.65 -7.48
C GLY A 260 1.48 3.22 -6.72
N VAL A 261 1.80 3.97 -5.68
CA VAL A 261 2.98 3.76 -4.84
C VAL A 261 2.55 3.67 -3.39
N ALA A 262 3.04 2.67 -2.66
CA ALA A 262 2.91 2.55 -1.22
C ALA A 262 4.31 2.56 -0.59
N ASN A 263 4.66 3.64 0.09
CA ASN A 263 5.95 3.80 0.75
C ASN A 263 5.80 3.61 2.26
N PHE A 264 6.52 2.63 2.79
CA PHE A 264 6.59 2.29 4.20
C PHE A 264 7.84 2.94 4.79
N ARG A 265 7.63 4.04 5.52
CA ARG A 265 8.74 4.77 6.13
C ARG A 265 9.08 4.17 7.49
N THR A 266 10.33 3.81 7.68
CA THR A 266 10.83 3.31 8.97
C THR A 266 11.18 4.45 9.91
N LEU A 267 11.37 4.13 11.19
CA LEU A 267 11.75 5.08 12.22
C LEU A 267 13.04 5.84 11.84
N GLU A 268 13.08 7.11 12.24
CA GLU A 268 14.22 8.00 12.16
C GLU A 268 14.67 8.41 13.57
N ALA A 269 15.92 8.87 13.73
CA ALA A 269 16.40 9.34 15.03
C ALA A 269 15.51 10.46 15.60
N ARG A 270 15.05 11.38 14.75
CA ARG A 270 14.15 12.48 15.13
C ARG A 270 12.75 12.02 15.63
N ASP A 271 12.30 10.81 15.31
CA ASP A 271 11.05 10.27 15.80
C ASP A 271 11.12 9.90 17.29
N LEU A 272 12.33 9.83 17.85
CA LEU A 272 12.59 9.49 19.25
C LEU A 272 13.24 10.64 20.04
N LEU A 273 14.00 11.51 19.38
CA LEU A 273 14.66 12.65 20.00
C LEU A 273 13.68 13.79 20.21
N LYS A 274 13.45 14.17 21.45
CA LYS A 274 12.68 15.37 21.78
C LYS A 274 13.53 16.63 21.51
N PRO A 275 12.90 17.79 21.23
CA PRO A 275 13.64 19.04 21.03
C PRO A 275 14.61 19.32 22.17
N GLY A 276 15.89 19.51 21.85
CA GLY A 276 16.97 19.79 22.83
C GLY A 276 17.52 18.57 23.56
N GLN A 277 17.07 17.35 23.22
CA GLN A 277 17.65 16.12 23.74
C GLN A 277 18.56 15.47 22.72
N GLU A 278 19.74 15.02 23.17
CA GLU A 278 20.70 14.28 22.34
C GLU A 278 20.46 12.76 22.36
N ILE A 279 19.65 12.27 23.29
CA ILE A 279 19.37 10.85 23.51
C ILE A 279 17.87 10.66 23.68
N GLY A 280 17.33 9.68 23.02
CA GLY A 280 15.93 9.28 23.15
C GLY A 280 15.78 7.78 22.92
N GLY A 281 14.73 7.21 23.51
CA GLY A 281 14.46 5.79 23.34
C GLY A 281 13.02 5.44 23.57
N ARG A 282 12.63 4.27 23.04
CA ARG A 282 11.30 3.71 23.20
C ARG A 282 11.39 2.20 23.38
N ILE A 283 10.67 1.70 24.36
CA ILE A 283 10.43 0.26 24.57
C ILE A 283 8.93 0.04 24.53
N ARG A 284 8.49 -0.94 23.76
CA ARG A 284 7.07 -1.28 23.63
C ARG A 284 6.88 -2.78 23.72
N LEU A 285 5.92 -3.21 24.53
CA LEU A 285 5.58 -4.61 24.75
C LEU A 285 4.09 -4.78 24.63
N THR A 286 3.65 -5.67 23.74
CA THR A 286 2.24 -6.03 23.55
C THR A 286 2.08 -7.52 23.73
N SER A 287 1.04 -7.93 24.45
CA SER A 287 0.65 -9.33 24.65
C SER A 287 -0.87 -9.47 24.64
N GLY A 288 -1.31 -10.63 24.21
CA GLY A 288 -2.70 -11.04 24.40
C GLY A 288 -3.01 -11.33 25.86
N LEU A 289 -4.22 -10.97 26.31
CA LEU A 289 -4.60 -11.04 27.72
C LEU A 289 -5.59 -12.19 28.03
N GLY A 290 -5.23 -13.03 28.99
CA GLY A 290 -6.08 -14.08 29.55
C GLY A 290 -6.55 -15.09 28.48
N GLY A 291 -7.74 -15.65 28.67
CA GLY A 291 -8.34 -16.59 27.72
C GLY A 291 -8.77 -15.98 26.38
N ARG A 292 -8.54 -14.70 26.16
CA ARG A 292 -8.87 -13.94 24.94
C ARG A 292 -7.65 -13.47 24.16
N SER A 293 -6.47 -14.02 24.44
CA SER A 293 -5.22 -13.71 23.72
C SER A 293 -5.30 -14.07 22.23
N ASN A 294 -6.08 -15.08 21.89
CA ASN A 294 -6.37 -15.56 20.55
C ASN A 294 -5.13 -15.65 19.65
N GLY A 295 -4.10 -16.32 20.14
CA GLY A 295 -2.83 -16.52 19.44
C GLY A 295 -1.89 -15.32 19.43
N THR A 296 -2.20 -14.20 20.06
CA THR A 296 -1.24 -13.12 20.30
C THR A 296 -0.42 -13.44 21.53
N HIS A 297 0.80 -13.93 21.36
CA HIS A 297 1.66 -14.29 22.47
C HIS A 297 2.52 -13.11 22.90
N PHE A 298 3.28 -12.55 21.97
CA PHE A 298 4.23 -11.49 22.26
C PHE A 298 4.53 -10.65 21.00
N ILE A 299 4.51 -9.33 21.14
CA ILE A 299 5.04 -8.37 20.19
C ILE A 299 5.86 -7.37 20.98
N GLY A 300 7.16 -7.31 20.76
CA GLY A 300 8.05 -6.41 21.46
C GLY A 300 8.94 -5.63 20.52
N SER A 301 9.18 -4.36 20.84
CA SER A 301 10.12 -3.53 20.12
C SER A 301 10.90 -2.63 21.07
N SER A 302 12.14 -2.33 20.67
CA SER A 302 12.98 -1.31 21.30
C SER A 302 13.62 -0.46 20.21
N ALA A 303 13.71 0.83 20.47
CA ALA A 303 14.40 1.78 19.59
C ALA A 303 15.17 2.77 20.46
N PHE A 304 16.37 3.08 20.02
CA PHE A 304 17.29 4.01 20.67
C PHE A 304 17.86 4.95 19.64
N ALA A 305 17.87 6.23 19.95
CA ALA A 305 18.45 7.26 19.10
C ALA A 305 19.41 8.12 19.91
N ILE A 306 20.47 8.52 19.26
CA ILE A 306 21.41 9.52 19.73
C ILE A 306 21.70 10.47 18.57
N GLY A 307 21.80 11.77 18.85
CA GLY A 307 22.04 12.75 17.82
C GLY A 307 22.65 14.03 18.36
N THR A 308 23.43 14.65 17.50
CA THR A 308 23.99 15.99 17.63
C THR A 308 23.67 16.78 16.37
N ASP A 309 24.06 18.03 16.31
CA ASP A 309 23.93 18.84 15.09
C ASP A 309 24.70 18.26 13.89
N ALA A 310 25.79 17.51 14.15
CA ALA A 310 26.68 16.99 13.11
C ALA A 310 26.29 15.58 12.64
N TRP A 311 25.70 14.77 13.49
CA TRP A 311 25.34 13.38 13.17
C TRP A 311 24.22 12.86 14.06
N ASP A 312 23.53 11.84 13.57
CA ASP A 312 22.55 11.09 14.34
C ASP A 312 22.65 9.59 14.04
N MET A 313 22.23 8.78 15.01
CA MET A 313 22.15 7.33 14.88
C MET A 313 20.86 6.81 15.49
N LEU A 314 20.24 5.87 14.78
CA LEU A 314 19.10 5.09 15.26
C LEU A 314 19.46 3.61 15.23
N LEU A 315 19.16 2.91 16.33
CA LEU A 315 19.15 1.46 16.41
C LEU A 315 17.78 1.00 16.91
N ALA A 316 17.15 0.09 16.17
CA ALA A 316 15.86 -0.47 16.59
C ALA A 316 15.79 -1.97 16.31
N ALA A 317 15.05 -2.68 17.15
CA ALA A 317 14.80 -4.10 17.01
C ALA A 317 13.36 -4.42 17.41
N SER A 318 12.77 -5.42 16.75
CA SER A 318 11.46 -5.96 17.10
C SER A 318 11.42 -7.46 16.97
N GLU A 319 10.59 -8.07 17.79
CA GLU A 319 10.31 -9.51 17.75
C GLU A 319 8.83 -9.78 18.00
N ARG A 320 8.25 -10.64 17.17
CA ARG A 320 6.84 -11.03 17.22
C ARG A 320 6.72 -12.54 17.26
N HIS A 321 5.97 -13.04 18.25
CA HIS A 321 5.60 -14.44 18.39
C HIS A 321 4.08 -14.56 18.33
N LEU A 322 3.57 -15.06 17.24
CA LEU A 322 2.15 -15.28 17.01
C LEU A 322 1.87 -16.79 16.99
N GLY A 323 0.82 -17.21 17.67
CA GLY A 323 0.33 -18.57 17.63
C GLY A 323 -0.89 -18.73 16.74
N ASP A 324 -1.39 -19.94 16.62
CA ASP A 324 -2.63 -20.22 15.92
C ASP A 324 -3.81 -19.49 16.56
N TYR A 325 -4.71 -18.96 15.74
CA TYR A 325 -5.87 -18.21 16.20
C TYR A 325 -7.19 -18.98 15.98
N GLN A 326 -8.22 -18.56 16.70
CA GLN A 326 -9.60 -19.00 16.50
C GLN A 326 -10.38 -17.94 15.71
N PRO A 327 -11.17 -18.32 14.71
CA PRO A 327 -12.08 -17.41 14.03
C PRO A 327 -13.25 -17.02 14.95
N GLY A 328 -14.03 -16.02 14.51
CA GLY A 328 -15.26 -15.66 15.19
C GLY A 328 -16.29 -16.81 15.13
N THR A 329 -17.14 -16.88 16.15
CA THR A 329 -18.13 -17.97 16.29
C THR A 329 -19.56 -17.54 15.93
N ARG A 330 -19.85 -16.24 15.81
CA ARG A 330 -21.19 -15.71 15.60
C ARG A 330 -21.45 -15.32 14.14
N GLY A 331 -22.64 -15.66 13.64
CA GLY A 331 -23.06 -15.39 12.26
C GLY A 331 -22.48 -16.40 11.27
N GLY A 332 -22.53 -16.11 9.98
CA GLY A 332 -22.06 -16.98 8.91
C GLY A 332 -21.03 -16.30 8.02
N ILE A 333 -20.10 -17.06 7.49
CA ILE A 333 -19.02 -16.59 6.60
C ILE A 333 -19.43 -16.58 5.12
N GLY A 334 -20.49 -17.26 4.74
CA GLY A 334 -20.93 -17.44 3.37
C GLY A 334 -21.09 -18.91 3.01
N GLU A 335 -21.28 -19.20 1.74
CA GLU A 335 -21.34 -20.55 1.24
C GLU A 335 -19.96 -21.00 0.73
N LEU A 336 -19.43 -22.06 1.32
CA LEU A 336 -18.20 -22.69 0.88
C LEU A 336 -18.55 -23.87 -0.02
N ARG A 337 -18.04 -23.88 -1.23
CA ARG A 337 -18.19 -25.03 -2.15
C ARG A 337 -16.89 -25.83 -2.17
N THR A 338 -17.04 -27.15 -2.03
CA THR A 338 -15.93 -28.08 -2.13
C THR A 338 -16.14 -29.00 -3.32
N GLY A 339 -15.25 -28.95 -4.32
CA GLY A 339 -15.27 -29.89 -5.44
C GLY A 339 -16.63 -30.05 -6.16
N GLY A 340 -17.45 -29.01 -6.22
CA GLY A 340 -18.81 -29.07 -6.78
C GLY A 340 -19.89 -29.53 -5.80
N TRP A 341 -19.53 -29.88 -4.58
CA TRP A 341 -20.46 -30.29 -3.53
C TRP A 341 -20.49 -29.23 -2.44
N MET A 342 -21.69 -28.82 -2.06
CA MET A 342 -21.90 -27.99 -0.89
C MET A 342 -21.91 -28.85 0.36
N ASP A 343 -21.01 -28.59 1.30
CA ASP A 343 -21.09 -29.16 2.65
C ASP A 343 -21.53 -28.06 3.63
N PRO A 344 -22.81 -28.00 4.00
CA PRO A 344 -23.31 -27.01 4.96
C PRO A 344 -22.63 -27.08 6.33
N SER A 345 -22.08 -28.24 6.70
CA SER A 345 -21.42 -28.44 8.00
C SER A 345 -20.07 -27.73 8.08
N ILE A 346 -19.46 -27.38 6.94
CA ILE A 346 -18.16 -26.72 6.91
C ILE A 346 -18.18 -25.38 7.65
N ASN A 347 -19.25 -24.60 7.49
CA ASN A 347 -19.41 -23.32 8.16
C ASN A 347 -19.41 -23.44 9.68
N GLU A 348 -20.04 -24.48 10.21
CA GLU A 348 -20.06 -24.72 11.66
C GLU A 348 -18.70 -25.24 12.14
N ARG A 349 -18.11 -26.15 11.38
CA ARG A 349 -16.81 -26.72 11.73
C ARG A 349 -15.71 -25.66 11.79
N VAL A 350 -15.61 -24.76 10.78
CA VAL A 350 -14.60 -23.68 10.77
C VAL A 350 -14.77 -22.70 11.93
N LYS A 351 -16.00 -22.37 12.32
CA LYS A 351 -16.28 -21.46 13.45
C LYS A 351 -15.78 -21.99 14.80
N HIS A 352 -15.72 -23.29 14.95
CA HIS A 352 -15.30 -23.94 16.19
C HIS A 352 -13.89 -24.55 16.15
N SER A 353 -13.17 -24.35 15.05
CA SER A 353 -11.83 -24.90 14.86
C SER A 353 -10.78 -23.80 14.84
N LYS A 354 -9.62 -24.04 15.45
CA LYS A 354 -8.46 -23.19 15.25
C LYS A 354 -8.05 -23.19 13.78
N VAL A 355 -7.65 -22.03 13.28
CA VAL A 355 -6.92 -21.90 12.02
C VAL A 355 -5.50 -22.39 12.28
N ALA A 356 -5.28 -23.68 12.04
CA ALA A 356 -4.01 -24.32 12.28
C ALA A 356 -2.94 -23.78 11.30
N TYR A 357 -1.69 -23.81 11.74
CA TYR A 357 -0.53 -23.33 10.97
C TYR A 357 -0.57 -21.84 10.63
N SER A 358 -1.27 -21.04 11.44
CA SER A 358 -1.27 -19.58 11.36
C SER A 358 -0.27 -18.94 12.33
N ALA A 359 0.53 -19.76 13.00
CA ALA A 359 1.61 -19.33 13.86
C ALA A 359 2.79 -18.80 13.05
N SER A 360 3.43 -17.75 13.54
CA SER A 360 4.62 -17.18 12.91
C SER A 360 5.55 -16.52 13.93
N VAL A 361 6.83 -16.44 13.57
CA VAL A 361 7.84 -15.67 14.30
C VAL A 361 8.49 -14.71 13.33
N MET A 362 8.52 -13.41 13.68
CA MET A 362 9.18 -12.38 12.90
C MET A 362 10.18 -11.63 13.78
N ARG A 363 11.38 -11.40 13.27
CA ARG A 363 12.45 -10.63 13.91
C ARG A 363 12.97 -9.60 12.95
N SER A 364 12.95 -8.33 13.34
CA SER A 364 13.44 -7.23 12.51
C SER A 364 14.45 -6.37 13.26
N ARG A 365 15.44 -5.86 12.53
CA ARG A 365 16.46 -4.97 13.06
C ARG A 365 16.68 -3.83 12.09
N LEU A 366 16.75 -2.61 12.62
CA LEU A 366 16.95 -1.39 11.86
C LEU A 366 18.15 -0.62 12.45
N ALA A 367 19.04 -0.18 11.59
CA ALA A 367 20.11 0.74 11.94
C ALA A 367 20.18 1.86 10.91
N LYS A 368 20.26 3.11 11.38
CA LYS A 368 20.47 4.28 10.53
C LYS A 368 21.58 5.15 11.13
N LEU A 369 22.44 5.68 10.26
CA LEU A 369 23.48 6.64 10.60
C LEU A 369 23.38 7.82 9.65
N GLY A 370 23.09 8.98 10.16
CA GLY A 370 23.02 10.24 9.46
C GLY A 370 24.21 11.15 9.77
N LEU A 371 24.74 11.79 8.75
CA LEU A 371 25.83 12.78 8.85
C LEU A 371 25.36 14.08 8.22
N ASN A 372 25.32 15.16 8.99
CA ASN A 372 25.05 16.51 8.52
C ASN A 372 26.39 17.16 8.14
N LEU A 373 26.57 17.37 6.84
CA LEU A 373 27.77 17.94 6.27
C LEU A 373 27.59 19.47 6.10
N PRO A 374 28.69 20.25 5.97
CA PRO A 374 28.56 21.68 5.69
C PRO A 374 27.73 22.00 4.47
N GLN A 375 27.12 23.21 4.43
CA GLN A 375 26.33 23.71 3.31
C GLN A 375 25.03 22.91 3.09
N ASP A 376 24.33 22.55 4.15
CA ASP A 376 23.01 21.89 4.10
C ASP A 376 23.00 20.57 3.30
N GLN A 377 24.08 19.83 3.45
CA GLN A 377 24.20 18.48 2.92
C GLN A 377 23.96 17.45 4.00
N ARG A 378 23.29 16.34 3.65
CA ARG A 378 23.12 15.19 4.54
C ARG A 378 23.42 13.90 3.80
N LEU A 379 24.14 13.01 4.47
CA LEU A 379 24.38 11.64 4.04
C LEU A 379 23.78 10.70 5.08
N GLN A 380 23.00 9.70 4.66
CA GLN A 380 22.43 8.71 5.57
C GLN A 380 22.62 7.30 5.04
N LEU A 381 23.18 6.44 5.87
CA LEU A 381 23.25 5.00 5.63
C LEU A 381 22.15 4.33 6.44
N SER A 382 21.37 3.44 5.79
CA SER A 382 20.32 2.67 6.42
C SER A 382 20.50 1.17 6.15
N TYR A 383 20.19 0.36 7.18
CA TYR A 383 20.17 -1.10 7.10
C TYR A 383 18.95 -1.64 7.84
N LEU A 384 18.11 -2.36 7.12
CA LEU A 384 16.95 -3.07 7.69
C LEU A 384 17.05 -4.55 7.33
N THR A 385 16.89 -5.42 8.32
CA THR A 385 16.74 -6.87 8.09
C THR A 385 15.49 -7.40 8.78
N THR A 386 14.79 -8.30 8.11
CA THR A 386 13.60 -8.98 8.62
C THR A 386 13.70 -10.48 8.36
N GLU A 387 13.60 -11.27 9.41
CA GLU A 387 13.57 -12.73 9.37
C GLU A 387 12.18 -13.20 9.77
N VAL A 388 11.57 -14.09 8.99
CA VAL A 388 10.23 -14.62 9.24
C VAL A 388 10.23 -16.13 9.11
N SER A 389 9.60 -16.81 10.06
CA SER A 389 9.38 -18.26 10.00
C SER A 389 7.90 -18.56 10.19
N TYR A 390 7.32 -19.34 9.30
CA TYR A 390 5.91 -19.74 9.32
C TYR A 390 5.69 -21.06 8.60
N ASP A 391 4.51 -21.64 8.80
CA ASP A 391 4.09 -22.84 8.11
C ASP A 391 3.18 -22.51 6.93
N ASP A 392 3.44 -23.13 5.79
CA ASP A 392 2.53 -23.08 4.64
C ASP A 392 1.39 -24.06 4.85
N ALA A 393 0.17 -23.60 4.74
CA ALA A 393 -1.02 -24.42 4.89
C ALA A 393 -2.17 -23.92 4.02
N ASN A 394 -3.06 -24.82 3.66
CA ASN A 394 -4.35 -24.47 3.07
C ASN A 394 -5.49 -25.27 3.72
N MET A 395 -6.71 -24.84 3.45
CA MET A 395 -7.89 -25.55 3.90
C MET A 395 -8.04 -26.84 3.08
N MET A 396 -8.17 -27.97 3.75
CA MET A 396 -8.35 -29.26 3.08
C MET A 396 -9.70 -29.38 2.41
N ASN A 397 -9.71 -30.12 1.32
CA ASN A 397 -10.92 -30.67 0.73
C ASN A 397 -11.58 -31.68 1.68
N THR A 398 -12.90 -31.73 1.67
CA THR A 398 -13.78 -32.46 2.57
C THR A 398 -13.72 -33.98 2.52
N GLU A 399 -12.92 -34.55 1.62
CA GLU A 399 -12.75 -36.00 1.56
C GLU A 399 -12.13 -36.63 2.82
N ASN A 400 -11.42 -35.81 3.62
CA ASN A 400 -10.87 -36.24 4.92
C ASN A 400 -11.55 -35.43 6.04
N GLN A 401 -12.65 -35.91 6.53
CA GLN A 401 -13.54 -35.22 7.48
C GLN A 401 -12.90 -34.83 8.82
N ASP A 402 -11.71 -35.32 9.14
CA ASP A 402 -11.07 -35.12 10.45
C ASP A 402 -10.14 -33.91 10.53
N ARG A 403 -9.74 -33.29 9.40
CA ARG A 403 -8.79 -32.17 9.37
C ARG A 403 -9.27 -31.06 8.47
N LEU A 404 -9.48 -29.87 9.04
CA LEU A 404 -9.85 -28.66 8.26
C LEU A 404 -8.63 -28.01 7.60
N TRP A 405 -7.43 -28.20 8.12
CA TRP A 405 -6.22 -27.56 7.66
C TRP A 405 -5.15 -28.60 7.35
N GLU A 406 -4.54 -28.44 6.19
CA GLU A 406 -3.41 -29.25 5.75
C GLU A 406 -2.14 -28.43 5.74
N LYS A 407 -1.11 -28.91 6.43
CA LYS A 407 0.22 -28.34 6.32
C LYS A 407 0.82 -28.74 4.97
N LEU A 408 1.21 -27.77 4.17
CA LEU A 408 1.88 -27.97 2.89
C LEU A 408 3.40 -28.07 3.06
N GLY A 409 3.92 -27.27 4.00
CA GLY A 409 5.35 -27.16 4.23
C GLY A 409 5.67 -26.11 5.29
N SER A 410 6.85 -25.55 5.23
CA SER A 410 7.28 -24.43 6.06
C SER A 410 8.17 -23.50 5.26
N SER A 411 8.16 -22.24 5.62
CA SER A 411 8.92 -21.15 4.97
C SER A 411 9.77 -20.40 5.99
N LYS A 412 10.98 -20.03 5.55
CA LYS A 412 11.87 -19.10 6.26
C LYS A 412 12.25 -18.00 5.30
N VAL A 413 11.76 -16.81 5.59
CA VAL A 413 12.06 -15.62 4.79
C VAL A 413 13.16 -14.81 5.45
N HIS A 414 14.09 -14.34 4.65
CA HIS A 414 15.11 -13.38 5.04
C HIS A 414 15.10 -12.22 4.05
N SER A 415 14.86 -11.03 4.54
CA SER A 415 14.85 -9.80 3.74
C SER A 415 15.87 -8.82 4.29
N GLN A 416 16.70 -8.26 3.41
CA GLN A 416 17.71 -7.25 3.73
C GLN A 416 17.54 -6.05 2.82
N ASN A 417 17.62 -4.85 3.40
CA ASN A 417 17.55 -3.59 2.69
C ASN A 417 18.72 -2.73 3.13
N VAL A 418 19.55 -2.29 2.19
CA VAL A 418 20.67 -1.37 2.41
C VAL A 418 20.44 -0.14 1.55
N GLY A 419 20.44 1.04 2.15
CA GLY A 419 20.25 2.31 1.47
C GLY A 419 21.30 3.33 1.83
N LEU A 420 21.77 4.08 0.84
CA LEU A 420 22.61 5.26 0.99
C LEU A 420 21.88 6.44 0.38
N ASP A 421 21.47 7.36 1.24
CA ASP A 421 20.77 8.59 0.87
C ASP A 421 21.71 9.77 0.93
N TYR A 422 21.64 10.66 -0.05
CA TYR A 422 22.30 11.95 -0.06
C TYR A 422 21.30 13.05 -0.38
N SER A 423 21.29 14.11 0.39
CA SER A 423 20.52 15.32 0.13
C SER A 423 21.39 16.57 0.18
N TYR A 424 21.08 17.51 -0.70
CA TYR A 424 21.71 18.83 -0.75
C TYR A 424 20.61 19.87 -0.96
N THR A 425 20.32 20.63 0.07
CA THR A 425 19.20 21.58 0.14
C THR A 425 19.66 22.97 0.62
N PRO A 426 20.60 23.62 -0.11
CA PRO A 426 21.13 24.93 0.25
C PRO A 426 20.02 25.99 0.22
N ASP A 427 20.32 27.18 0.77
CA ASP A 427 19.42 28.34 0.66
C ASP A 427 19.39 28.93 -0.78
N ASN A 428 19.08 28.04 -1.73
CA ASN A 428 18.94 28.34 -3.14
C ASN A 428 17.66 27.66 -3.65
N PRO A 429 16.61 28.40 -4.05
CA PRO A 429 15.34 27.81 -4.44
C PRO A 429 15.42 26.92 -5.70
N LEU A 430 16.53 26.95 -6.43
CA LEU A 430 16.73 26.10 -7.60
C LEU A 430 17.29 24.72 -7.27
N ILE A 431 17.69 24.48 -5.99
CA ILE A 431 18.38 23.26 -5.59
C ILE A 431 17.69 22.65 -4.36
N ASP A 432 16.97 21.58 -4.60
CA ASP A 432 16.55 20.58 -3.60
C ASP A 432 16.90 19.23 -4.22
N PHE A 433 18.18 18.87 -4.11
CA PHE A 433 18.75 17.69 -4.73
C PHE A 433 18.74 16.51 -3.77
N LYS A 434 18.27 15.35 -4.25
CA LYS A 434 18.23 14.09 -3.51
C LYS A 434 18.69 12.96 -4.40
N ALA A 435 19.55 12.10 -3.84
CA ALA A 435 20.00 10.88 -4.51
C ALA A 435 19.96 9.70 -3.55
N LYS A 436 19.72 8.53 -4.07
CA LYS A 436 19.71 7.27 -3.33
C LYS A 436 20.34 6.16 -4.15
N LEU A 437 21.18 5.36 -3.50
CA LEU A 437 21.62 4.05 -3.97
C LEU A 437 21.09 3.01 -2.99
N TYR A 438 20.60 1.87 -3.52
CA TYR A 438 20.10 0.84 -2.63
C TYR A 438 20.28 -0.57 -3.18
N TYR A 439 20.30 -1.50 -2.24
CA TYR A 439 20.26 -2.93 -2.48
C TYR A 439 19.19 -3.58 -1.60
N VAL A 440 18.35 -4.40 -2.20
CA VAL A 440 17.33 -5.21 -1.52
C VAL A 440 17.52 -6.66 -1.93
N ASP A 441 17.65 -7.53 -0.95
CA ASP A 441 17.64 -8.99 -1.12
C ASP A 441 16.48 -9.57 -0.33
N THR A 442 15.64 -10.37 -0.97
CA THR A 442 14.62 -11.15 -0.30
C THR A 442 14.71 -12.59 -0.74
N ARG A 443 14.90 -13.46 0.24
CA ARG A 443 15.05 -14.91 0.08
C ARG A 443 14.02 -15.64 0.92
N ASN A 444 13.31 -16.61 0.34
CA ASN A 444 12.45 -17.54 1.05
C ASN A 444 12.92 -18.97 0.82
N ASP A 445 13.39 -19.62 1.90
CA ASP A 445 13.71 -21.03 1.92
C ASP A 445 12.44 -21.81 2.30
N GLN A 446 11.81 -22.43 1.31
CA GLN A 446 10.58 -23.20 1.47
C GLN A 446 10.86 -24.70 1.40
N SER A 447 10.27 -25.45 2.32
CA SER A 447 10.24 -26.91 2.28
C SER A 447 8.81 -27.40 2.17
N THR A 448 8.56 -28.39 1.31
CA THR A 448 7.26 -29.04 1.18
C THR A 448 7.30 -30.45 1.75
N LEU A 449 6.18 -30.88 2.32
CA LEU A 449 6.07 -32.22 2.92
C LEU A 449 5.92 -33.30 1.85
N THR A 450 6.49 -34.45 2.13
CA THR A 450 6.25 -35.67 1.34
C THR A 450 4.80 -36.10 1.49
N ARG A 451 4.11 -36.28 0.36
CA ARG A 451 2.74 -36.79 0.29
C ARG A 451 2.71 -38.13 -0.44
N ARG A 452 1.56 -38.84 -0.35
CA ARG A 452 1.36 -40.16 -0.98
C ARG A 452 1.62 -40.14 -2.50
N SER A 453 1.36 -39.01 -3.16
CA SER A 453 1.48 -38.82 -4.61
C SER A 453 2.67 -37.95 -5.04
N SER A 454 3.43 -37.36 -4.09
CA SER A 454 4.52 -36.44 -4.43
C SER A 454 5.59 -36.43 -3.34
N PRO A 455 6.85 -36.70 -3.67
CA PRO A 455 7.96 -36.54 -2.72
C PRO A 455 8.07 -35.08 -2.29
N GLY A 456 8.45 -34.83 -1.05
CA GLY A 456 8.79 -33.53 -0.55
C GLY A 456 10.02 -32.95 -1.28
N TYR A 457 10.10 -31.65 -1.35
CA TYR A 457 11.24 -30.93 -1.94
C TYR A 457 11.52 -29.65 -1.15
N SER A 458 12.71 -29.09 -1.32
CA SER A 458 13.05 -27.75 -0.86
C SER A 458 13.31 -26.85 -2.05
N ILE A 459 12.88 -25.60 -1.94
CA ILE A 459 13.12 -24.56 -2.94
C ILE A 459 13.46 -23.25 -2.24
N THR A 460 14.47 -22.57 -2.75
CA THR A 460 14.80 -21.20 -2.39
C THR A 460 14.31 -20.27 -3.48
N TYR A 461 13.49 -19.29 -3.11
CA TYR A 461 13.12 -18.18 -3.98
C TYR A 461 13.95 -16.98 -3.57
N GLN A 462 14.72 -16.41 -4.48
CA GLN A 462 15.53 -15.23 -4.19
C GLN A 462 15.35 -14.17 -5.26
N THR A 463 15.21 -12.93 -4.83
CA THR A 463 15.21 -11.75 -5.70
C THR A 463 16.16 -10.72 -5.13
N ASP A 464 17.17 -10.35 -5.91
CA ASP A 464 18.07 -9.23 -5.64
C ASP A 464 17.60 -8.02 -6.47
N THR A 465 17.44 -6.88 -5.84
CA THR A 465 17.12 -5.60 -6.50
C THR A 465 18.21 -4.58 -6.21
N TYR A 466 18.85 -4.07 -7.25
CA TYR A 466 19.81 -2.96 -7.18
C TYR A 466 19.13 -1.72 -7.72
N GLY A 467 19.18 -0.60 -7.01
CA GLY A 467 18.54 0.63 -7.44
C GLY A 467 19.36 1.87 -7.28
N ALA A 468 19.12 2.83 -8.16
CA ALA A 468 19.70 4.16 -8.13
C ALA A 468 18.62 5.19 -8.49
N GLN A 469 18.58 6.28 -7.75
CA GLN A 469 17.61 7.35 -7.90
C GLN A 469 18.33 8.69 -7.73
N ALA A 470 17.93 9.70 -8.53
CA ALA A 470 18.36 11.07 -8.31
C ALA A 470 17.28 12.02 -8.81
N GLN A 471 17.01 13.07 -8.05
CA GLN A 471 16.06 14.12 -8.41
C GLN A 471 16.51 15.48 -7.90
N ASN A 472 16.05 16.52 -8.57
CA ASN A 472 16.15 17.89 -8.11
C ASN A 472 14.78 18.59 -8.23
N THR A 473 14.48 19.48 -7.30
CA THR A 473 13.33 20.39 -7.40
C THR A 473 13.86 21.82 -7.47
N SER A 474 13.48 22.51 -8.53
CA SER A 474 13.78 23.95 -8.73
C SER A 474 12.51 24.76 -8.60
N THR A 475 12.52 25.78 -7.75
CA THR A 475 11.40 26.68 -7.51
C THR A 475 11.68 28.03 -8.15
N PHE A 476 10.77 28.50 -9.02
CA PHE A 476 10.85 29.76 -9.73
C PHE A 476 9.71 30.67 -9.28
N ALA A 477 10.02 31.83 -8.73
CA ALA A 477 9.04 32.88 -8.50
C ALA A 477 8.74 33.60 -9.82
N LEU A 478 7.50 33.56 -10.28
CA LEU A 478 7.03 34.20 -11.50
C LEU A 478 6.21 35.46 -11.14
N GLY A 479 6.91 36.50 -10.69
CA GLY A 479 6.31 37.71 -10.12
C GLY A 479 5.89 37.49 -8.66
N GLN A 480 4.84 38.24 -8.21
CA GLN A 480 4.39 38.18 -6.80
C GLN A 480 3.29 37.14 -6.52
N LEU A 481 2.57 36.73 -7.57
CA LEU A 481 1.38 35.88 -7.46
C LEU A 481 1.55 34.48 -8.01
N ALA A 482 2.66 34.19 -8.67
CA ALA A 482 2.83 32.88 -9.30
C ALA A 482 4.14 32.20 -8.93
N THR A 483 4.08 30.89 -8.72
CA THR A 483 5.25 30.04 -8.47
C THR A 483 5.21 28.86 -9.41
N LEU A 484 6.36 28.51 -9.98
CA LEU A 484 6.56 27.29 -10.77
C LEU A 484 7.59 26.42 -10.07
N LYS A 485 7.21 25.19 -9.72
CA LYS A 485 8.14 24.16 -9.23
C LYS A 485 8.38 23.16 -10.36
N ALA A 486 9.65 22.89 -10.65
CA ALA A 486 10.08 21.88 -11.60
C ALA A 486 10.80 20.76 -10.84
N ASN A 487 10.17 19.61 -10.71
CA ASN A 487 10.79 18.38 -10.20
C ASN A 487 11.20 17.53 -11.39
N TYR A 488 12.45 17.09 -11.42
CA TYR A 488 12.99 16.27 -12.50
C TYR A 488 14.06 15.32 -11.96
N GLY A 489 14.16 14.15 -12.60
CA GLY A 489 15.09 13.15 -12.12
C GLY A 489 15.16 11.90 -12.97
N LEU A 490 15.88 10.95 -12.42
CA LEU A 490 16.08 9.62 -12.99
C LEU A 490 15.88 8.55 -11.92
N GLU A 491 15.44 7.38 -12.37
CA GLU A 491 15.24 6.20 -11.55
C GLU A 491 15.69 4.98 -12.34
N PHE A 492 16.44 4.10 -11.68
CA PHE A 492 16.88 2.85 -12.27
C PHE A 492 16.76 1.75 -11.24
N PHE A 493 16.31 0.56 -11.67
CA PHE A 493 16.47 -0.66 -10.89
C PHE A 493 16.77 -1.85 -11.78
N TYR A 494 17.44 -2.83 -11.19
CA TYR A 494 17.79 -4.10 -11.80
C TYR A 494 17.43 -5.24 -10.85
N ASP A 495 16.51 -6.09 -11.27
CA ASP A 495 16.06 -7.26 -10.54
C ASP A 495 16.74 -8.51 -11.10
N LYS A 496 17.23 -9.36 -10.20
CA LYS A 496 17.75 -10.68 -10.52
C LYS A 496 16.98 -11.73 -9.73
N VAL A 497 16.20 -12.55 -10.43
CA VAL A 497 15.42 -13.64 -9.84
C VAL A 497 16.20 -14.93 -9.98
N ARG A 498 16.46 -15.60 -8.84
CA ARG A 498 17.27 -16.81 -8.76
C ARG A 498 16.58 -17.86 -7.88
N PRO A 499 15.90 -18.83 -8.45
CA PRO A 499 15.44 -19.98 -7.69
C PRO A 499 16.58 -21.00 -7.54
N ASP A 500 16.60 -21.70 -6.40
CA ASP A 500 17.39 -22.91 -6.21
C ASP A 500 16.49 -24.02 -5.67
N SER A 501 16.63 -25.24 -6.15
CA SER A 501 15.74 -26.34 -5.78
C SER A 501 16.48 -27.66 -5.64
N SER A 502 16.06 -28.43 -4.64
CA SER A 502 16.52 -29.81 -4.46
C SER A 502 16.09 -30.75 -5.62
N GLN A 503 15.19 -30.29 -6.47
CA GLN A 503 14.75 -30.98 -7.69
C GLN A 503 14.91 -30.04 -8.91
N PRO A 504 16.14 -29.71 -9.32
CA PRO A 504 16.37 -28.76 -10.39
C PRO A 504 15.88 -29.30 -11.73
N VAL A 505 15.34 -28.40 -12.56
CA VAL A 505 15.02 -28.69 -13.96
C VAL A 505 16.22 -28.32 -14.80
N PRO A 506 16.71 -29.21 -15.69
CA PRO A 506 17.78 -28.87 -16.61
C PRO A 506 17.41 -27.65 -17.47
N LYS A 507 18.35 -26.70 -17.66
CA LYS A 507 18.15 -25.55 -18.54
C LYS A 507 17.74 -26.01 -19.95
N GLY A 508 16.73 -25.34 -20.51
CA GLY A 508 16.21 -25.63 -21.86
C GLY A 508 15.42 -26.94 -21.96
N SER A 509 15.20 -27.66 -20.88
CA SER A 509 14.28 -28.80 -20.91
C SER A 509 12.85 -28.32 -20.71
N ALA A 510 12.01 -28.76 -21.62
CA ALA A 510 10.59 -28.58 -21.52
C ALA A 510 10.06 -29.37 -20.32
N VAL A 511 9.48 -28.64 -19.39
CA VAL A 511 9.14 -29.16 -18.07
C VAL A 511 7.93 -30.05 -18.14
N SER A 512 8.14 -31.35 -18.24
CA SER A 512 7.02 -32.29 -18.05
C SER A 512 7.13 -33.13 -16.78
N ALA A 513 8.26 -33.09 -16.10
CA ALA A 513 8.57 -34.10 -15.09
C ALA A 513 8.87 -33.60 -13.68
N SER A 514 9.14 -32.34 -13.46
CA SER A 514 9.48 -31.84 -12.11
C SER A 514 8.40 -30.94 -11.55
N PRO A 515 7.90 -31.22 -10.33
CA PRO A 515 6.65 -30.63 -9.89
C PRO A 515 6.71 -29.15 -9.58
N ALA A 516 7.70 -28.62 -8.95
CA ALA A 516 7.59 -27.27 -8.43
C ALA A 516 8.82 -26.39 -8.66
N ALA A 517 9.96 -26.99 -8.97
CA ALA A 517 11.22 -26.29 -9.15
C ALA A 517 11.21 -25.28 -10.31
N SER A 518 10.33 -25.50 -11.27
CA SER A 518 10.19 -24.67 -12.48
C SER A 518 9.12 -23.59 -12.36
N MET A 519 8.34 -23.58 -11.29
CA MET A 519 7.29 -22.58 -11.06
C MET A 519 7.86 -21.17 -10.86
N THR A 520 9.10 -21.04 -10.41
CA THR A 520 9.78 -19.74 -10.37
C THR A 520 10.95 -19.77 -11.32
N PRO A 521 10.88 -19.02 -12.42
CA PRO A 521 11.92 -18.98 -13.43
C PRO A 521 13.14 -18.16 -12.98
N GLU A 522 14.33 -18.52 -13.51
CA GLU A 522 15.52 -17.68 -13.43
C GLU A 522 15.43 -16.58 -14.50
N GLY A 523 15.73 -15.34 -14.15
CA GLY A 523 15.75 -14.24 -15.12
C GLY A 523 16.09 -12.90 -14.52
N ASP A 524 16.32 -11.94 -15.41
CA ASP A 524 16.72 -10.58 -15.09
C ASP A 524 15.72 -9.58 -15.64
N ARG A 525 15.47 -8.51 -14.91
CA ARG A 525 14.72 -7.35 -15.40
C ARG A 525 15.41 -6.06 -15.03
N ALA A 526 15.74 -5.23 -16.02
CA ALA A 526 16.21 -3.87 -15.83
C ALA A 526 15.10 -2.88 -16.23
N LEU A 527 14.93 -1.80 -15.46
CA LEU A 527 14.06 -0.69 -15.82
C LEU A 527 14.73 0.63 -15.49
N GLY A 528 14.84 1.50 -16.48
CA GLY A 528 15.35 2.85 -16.35
C GLY A 528 14.29 3.88 -16.72
N SER A 529 14.27 4.99 -16.02
CA SER A 529 13.28 6.05 -16.18
C SER A 529 13.90 7.42 -16.11
N LEU A 530 13.37 8.34 -16.92
CA LEU A 530 13.55 9.78 -16.79
C LEU A 530 12.19 10.40 -16.56
N PHE A 531 12.11 11.35 -15.66
CA PHE A 531 10.84 12.03 -15.38
C PHE A 531 11.03 13.52 -15.15
N THR A 532 9.95 14.25 -15.43
CA THR A 532 9.79 15.65 -15.07
C THR A 532 8.36 15.92 -14.68
N ARG A 533 8.17 16.80 -13.72
CA ARG A 533 6.87 17.33 -13.30
C ARG A 533 7.00 18.81 -13.05
N LEU A 534 6.08 19.58 -13.61
CA LEU A 534 5.92 20.99 -13.42
C LEU A 534 4.66 21.24 -12.60
N ASP A 535 4.78 21.94 -11.50
CA ASP A 535 3.65 22.38 -10.66
C ASP A 535 3.63 23.91 -10.68
N PHE A 536 2.61 24.46 -11.29
CA PHE A 536 2.35 25.90 -11.37
C PHE A 536 1.25 26.26 -10.38
N ASP A 537 1.54 27.18 -9.49
CA ASP A 537 0.59 27.76 -8.54
C ASP A 537 0.41 29.23 -8.83
N TYR A 538 -0.85 29.67 -8.88
CA TYR A 538 -1.21 31.06 -9.05
C TYR A 538 -2.05 31.52 -7.85
N ASP A 539 -1.46 32.34 -7.00
CA ASP A 539 -2.07 33.00 -5.85
C ASP A 539 -2.82 32.01 -4.90
N GLY A 540 -2.34 30.78 -4.80
CA GLY A 540 -2.92 29.73 -3.97
C GLY A 540 -4.32 29.25 -4.36
N TRP A 541 -5.01 29.89 -5.34
CA TRP A 541 -6.34 29.48 -5.75
C TRP A 541 -6.38 28.59 -7.01
N LEU A 542 -5.35 28.66 -7.87
CA LEU A 542 -5.23 27.83 -9.07
C LEU A 542 -3.92 27.05 -9.04
N ASN A 543 -4.00 25.74 -9.07
CA ASN A 543 -2.85 24.86 -9.24
C ASN A 543 -2.98 24.05 -10.52
N LEU A 544 -1.95 24.09 -11.38
CA LEU A 544 -1.83 23.29 -12.58
C LEU A 544 -0.58 22.43 -12.48
N ASN A 545 -0.71 21.14 -12.75
CA ASN A 545 0.46 20.27 -12.83
C ASN A 545 0.51 19.51 -14.17
N ALA A 546 1.71 19.36 -14.69
CA ALA A 546 1.98 18.59 -15.89
C ALA A 546 3.24 17.76 -15.67
N GLY A 547 3.15 16.48 -15.94
CA GLY A 547 4.26 15.55 -15.78
C GLY A 547 4.47 14.71 -17.04
N LEU A 548 5.71 14.37 -17.29
CA LEU A 548 6.10 13.45 -18.35
C LEU A 548 7.15 12.48 -17.83
N ARG A 549 6.93 11.20 -18.03
CA ARG A 549 7.85 10.14 -17.70
C ARG A 549 8.17 9.34 -18.93
N TYR A 550 9.43 8.94 -19.11
CA TYR A 550 9.86 7.97 -20.08
C TYR A 550 10.47 6.77 -19.37
N ASP A 551 9.88 5.60 -19.53
CA ASP A 551 10.35 4.34 -19.00
C ASP A 551 10.87 3.44 -20.12
N ARG A 552 11.95 2.71 -19.84
CA ARG A 552 12.46 1.65 -20.72
C ARG A 552 12.83 0.44 -19.88
N TYR A 553 12.33 -0.74 -20.28
CA TYR A 553 12.70 -2.01 -19.65
C TYR A 553 13.45 -2.93 -20.61
N ARG A 554 14.14 -3.87 -20.01
CA ARG A 554 14.68 -5.07 -20.67
C ARG A 554 14.50 -6.25 -19.72
N LEU A 555 13.92 -7.35 -20.24
CA LEU A 555 13.66 -8.59 -19.51
C LEU A 555 14.35 -9.73 -20.24
N ARG A 556 15.17 -10.51 -19.52
CA ARG A 556 15.96 -11.61 -20.08
C ARG A 556 15.82 -12.88 -19.25
N GLY A 557 15.91 -14.02 -19.93
CA GLY A 557 15.91 -15.35 -19.32
C GLY A 557 15.57 -16.41 -20.34
N GLU A 558 15.49 -17.65 -19.88
CA GLU A 558 15.19 -18.82 -20.71
C GLU A 558 13.97 -19.55 -20.14
N THR A 559 13.10 -20.02 -21.01
CA THR A 559 11.96 -20.86 -20.65
C THR A 559 11.66 -21.88 -21.75
N GLY A 560 10.75 -22.80 -21.51
CA GLY A 560 10.39 -23.79 -22.53
C GLY A 560 9.08 -24.49 -22.24
N ILE A 561 8.54 -25.12 -23.26
CA ILE A 561 7.35 -25.96 -23.19
C ILE A 561 7.56 -27.28 -23.91
N ASN A 562 6.80 -28.30 -23.51
CA ASN A 562 6.60 -29.49 -24.31
C ASN A 562 5.36 -29.27 -25.18
N THR A 563 5.55 -29.12 -26.49
CA THR A 563 4.46 -29.14 -27.44
C THR A 563 4.15 -30.58 -27.83
N ARG A 564 2.98 -30.83 -28.40
CA ARG A 564 2.63 -32.13 -28.94
C ARG A 564 2.41 -32.00 -30.43
N THR A 565 2.96 -32.95 -31.17
CA THR A 565 2.75 -33.07 -32.62
C THR A 565 2.40 -34.51 -33.01
N PHE A 566 1.89 -34.70 -34.19
CA PHE A 566 1.62 -36.02 -34.72
C PHE A 566 2.76 -36.45 -35.66
N VAL A 567 3.22 -37.67 -35.48
CA VAL A 567 4.10 -38.29 -36.46
C VAL A 567 3.30 -38.64 -37.70
N ILE A 568 3.79 -38.23 -38.89
CA ILE A 568 3.18 -38.57 -40.19
C ILE A 568 3.32 -40.07 -40.40
N GLY A 569 2.22 -40.74 -40.78
CA GLY A 569 2.27 -42.16 -41.10
C GLY A 569 0.97 -42.92 -40.83
N LYS A 570 1.05 -44.26 -40.99
CA LYS A 570 -0.13 -45.16 -40.87
C LYS A 570 -0.68 -45.26 -39.48
N THR A 571 0.16 -45.07 -38.44
CA THR A 571 -0.26 -45.11 -37.08
C THR A 571 0.10 -43.73 -36.49
N PRO A 572 -0.85 -42.78 -36.46
CA PRO A 572 -0.58 -41.47 -35.92
C PRO A 572 -0.23 -41.55 -34.44
N GLN A 573 1.01 -41.26 -34.10
CA GLN A 573 1.45 -41.18 -32.70
C GLN A 573 1.63 -39.73 -32.37
N GLN A 574 1.04 -39.34 -31.23
CA GLN A 574 1.31 -38.03 -30.65
C GLN A 574 2.66 -38.09 -29.90
N VAL A 575 3.60 -37.30 -30.34
CA VAL A 575 4.91 -37.17 -29.72
C VAL A 575 5.07 -35.83 -29.04
N SER A 576 5.77 -35.80 -27.94
CA SER A 576 6.16 -34.60 -27.22
C SER A 576 7.42 -34.02 -27.83
N VAL A 577 7.37 -32.72 -28.19
CA VAL A 577 8.51 -32.01 -28.77
C VAL A 577 8.84 -30.82 -27.83
N PRO A 578 10.03 -30.79 -27.23
CA PRO A 578 10.45 -29.65 -26.41
C PRO A 578 10.72 -28.46 -27.33
N VAL A 579 10.25 -27.29 -26.89
CA VAL A 579 10.51 -25.98 -27.50
C VAL A 579 11.06 -25.05 -26.46
N ALA A 580 12.28 -24.56 -26.65
CA ALA A 580 12.92 -23.58 -25.80
C ALA A 580 12.66 -22.17 -26.35
N TYR A 581 12.53 -21.21 -25.43
CA TYR A 581 12.42 -19.79 -25.73
C TYR A 581 13.55 -19.05 -25.03
N ASP A 582 14.35 -18.31 -25.78
CA ASP A 582 15.31 -17.34 -25.28
C ASP A 582 14.62 -15.96 -25.26
N ILE A 583 14.50 -15.37 -24.08
CA ILE A 583 13.75 -14.15 -23.85
C ILE A 583 14.72 -12.98 -23.79
N ASP A 584 14.53 -11.98 -24.66
CA ASP A 584 15.18 -10.66 -24.59
C ASP A 584 14.16 -9.59 -25.01
N ASN A 585 13.16 -9.40 -24.16
CA ASN A 585 12.08 -8.46 -24.39
C ASN A 585 12.47 -7.07 -23.92
N GLN A 586 12.29 -6.06 -24.76
CA GLN A 586 12.56 -4.67 -24.43
C GLN A 586 11.56 -3.74 -25.11
N GLU A 587 11.13 -2.73 -24.38
CA GLU A 587 10.24 -1.68 -24.88
C GLU A 587 10.44 -0.41 -24.06
N GLY A 588 10.08 0.75 -24.61
CA GLY A 588 10.08 2.02 -23.89
C GLY A 588 8.82 2.81 -24.19
N ARG A 589 8.36 3.61 -23.19
CA ARG A 589 7.12 4.36 -23.32
C ARG A 589 7.12 5.67 -22.58
N PHE A 590 6.42 6.66 -23.14
CA PHE A 590 6.09 7.91 -22.48
C PHE A 590 4.76 7.80 -21.72
N SER A 591 4.74 8.31 -20.50
CA SER A 591 3.59 8.34 -19.60
C SER A 591 3.33 9.79 -19.15
N PRO A 592 2.45 10.54 -19.81
CA PRO A 592 2.08 11.89 -19.40
C PRO A 592 1.06 11.87 -18.24
N THR A 593 1.14 12.88 -17.39
CA THR A 593 0.16 13.19 -16.34
C THR A 593 -0.21 14.67 -16.37
N PHE A 594 -1.46 14.99 -16.05
CA PHE A 594 -1.96 16.36 -15.94
C PHE A 594 -2.88 16.45 -14.72
N GLY A 595 -2.89 17.60 -14.08
CA GLY A 595 -3.80 17.86 -12.97
C GLY A 595 -4.14 19.34 -12.90
N LEU A 596 -5.33 19.59 -12.39
CA LEU A 596 -5.89 20.91 -12.14
C LEU A 596 -6.50 20.91 -10.75
N ALA A 597 -6.24 21.91 -9.96
CA ALA A 597 -7.00 22.19 -8.75
C ALA A 597 -7.35 23.68 -8.66
N VAL A 598 -8.54 23.95 -8.16
CA VAL A 598 -9.10 25.30 -8.05
C VAL A 598 -9.78 25.49 -6.69
N LYS A 599 -9.48 26.59 -6.01
CA LYS A 599 -10.21 27.07 -4.83
C LYS A 599 -11.21 28.14 -5.26
N PRO A 600 -12.52 27.83 -5.35
CA PRO A 600 -13.51 28.72 -5.96
C PRO A 600 -13.94 29.85 -5.01
N GLY A 601 -13.05 30.79 -4.70
CA GLY A 601 -13.34 31.96 -3.87
C GLY A 601 -13.42 31.71 -2.36
N VAL A 602 -13.13 30.46 -1.92
CA VAL A 602 -13.05 30.09 -0.49
C VAL A 602 -11.83 29.18 -0.28
N GLU A 603 -11.02 29.49 0.72
CA GLU A 603 -9.74 28.81 0.96
C GLU A 603 -9.90 27.36 1.42
N TRP A 604 -10.97 27.06 2.12
CA TRP A 604 -11.25 25.74 2.70
C TRP A 604 -11.80 24.70 1.70
N LEU A 605 -12.14 25.11 0.48
CA LEU A 605 -12.71 24.23 -0.56
C LEU A 605 -11.78 24.19 -1.77
N GLN A 606 -11.37 23.00 -2.16
CA GLN A 606 -10.60 22.75 -3.38
C GLN A 606 -11.31 21.72 -4.26
N LEU A 607 -11.53 22.05 -5.52
CA LEU A 607 -11.96 21.12 -6.56
C LEU A 607 -10.74 20.67 -7.35
N PHE A 608 -10.60 19.39 -7.62
CA PHE A 608 -9.50 18.89 -8.41
C PHE A 608 -9.93 17.88 -9.47
N ALA A 609 -9.15 17.81 -10.54
CA ALA A 609 -9.24 16.80 -11.57
C ALA A 609 -7.84 16.39 -12.03
N SER A 610 -7.64 15.13 -12.34
CA SER A 610 -6.37 14.64 -12.88
C SER A 610 -6.58 13.62 -13.99
N TYR A 611 -5.59 13.54 -14.85
CA TYR A 611 -5.46 12.57 -15.92
C TYR A 611 -4.05 12.01 -15.92
N GLY A 612 -3.91 10.69 -16.04
CA GLY A 612 -2.59 10.06 -16.09
C GLY A 612 -2.58 8.82 -16.98
N LYS A 613 -1.47 8.63 -17.68
CA LYS A 613 -1.13 7.36 -18.31
C LYS A 613 -0.06 6.66 -17.51
N GLY A 614 -0.22 5.35 -17.33
CA GLY A 614 0.76 4.47 -16.72
C GLY A 614 1.12 3.32 -17.66
N TRP A 615 2.22 2.68 -17.36
CA TRP A 615 2.73 1.57 -18.14
C TRP A 615 3.49 0.60 -17.25
N ARG A 616 3.22 -0.70 -17.40
CA ARG A 616 3.87 -1.75 -16.63
C ARG A 616 4.37 -2.87 -17.54
N PRO A 617 5.68 -3.11 -17.60
CA PRO A 617 6.21 -4.28 -18.31
C PRO A 617 5.87 -5.57 -17.56
N PRO A 618 5.81 -6.72 -18.28
CA PRO A 618 5.67 -8.03 -17.65
C PRO A 618 6.80 -8.31 -16.66
N ALA A 619 6.49 -9.12 -15.64
CA ALA A 619 7.49 -9.62 -14.71
C ALA A 619 8.18 -10.88 -15.25
N VAL A 620 9.33 -11.22 -14.65
CA VAL A 620 10.07 -12.46 -14.96
C VAL A 620 9.15 -13.67 -14.81
N THR A 621 8.42 -13.75 -13.70
CA THR A 621 7.52 -14.86 -13.41
C THR A 621 6.35 -14.92 -14.39
N GLU A 622 5.69 -13.80 -14.68
CA GLU A 622 4.56 -13.80 -15.63
C GLU A 622 4.95 -14.33 -17.02
N THR A 623 6.17 -14.02 -17.45
CA THR A 623 6.65 -14.37 -18.79
C THR A 623 7.15 -15.79 -18.89
N MET A 624 7.84 -16.31 -17.86
CA MET A 624 8.66 -17.50 -17.96
C MET A 624 8.22 -18.66 -17.06
N ILE A 625 7.18 -18.47 -16.21
CA ILE A 625 6.68 -19.53 -15.32
C ILE A 625 6.30 -20.78 -16.11
N THR A 626 6.73 -21.94 -15.62
CA THR A 626 6.39 -23.24 -16.18
C THR A 626 6.40 -24.32 -15.12
N GLY A 627 5.56 -25.35 -15.19
CA GLY A 627 5.60 -26.46 -14.25
C GLY A 627 4.25 -27.06 -13.91
N ARG A 628 4.27 -27.87 -12.86
CA ARG A 628 3.10 -28.55 -12.32
C ARG A 628 2.94 -28.24 -10.84
N PRO A 629 1.95 -27.42 -10.47
CA PRO A 629 1.79 -27.00 -9.07
C PRO A 629 1.54 -28.15 -8.10
N HIS A 630 0.92 -29.23 -8.54
CA HIS A 630 0.50 -30.35 -7.67
C HIS A 630 1.25 -31.67 -7.90
N GLY A 631 2.39 -31.64 -8.58
CA GLY A 631 3.34 -32.79 -8.59
C GLY A 631 2.90 -34.06 -9.30
N GLY A 632 1.67 -34.21 -9.72
CA GLY A 632 1.19 -35.48 -10.33
C GLY A 632 -0.13 -35.38 -11.05
N GLY A 633 -0.77 -34.23 -11.00
CA GLY A 633 -2.04 -33.96 -11.67
C GLY A 633 -1.90 -33.68 -13.17
N SER A 634 -3.04 -33.56 -13.84
CA SER A 634 -3.15 -33.13 -15.25
C SER A 634 -2.94 -31.62 -15.42
N GLU A 635 -2.74 -30.89 -14.32
CA GLU A 635 -2.62 -29.44 -14.29
C GLU A 635 -1.20 -29.00 -14.63
N SER A 636 -1.05 -28.04 -15.52
CA SER A 636 0.23 -27.48 -15.93
C SER A 636 0.15 -25.98 -16.10
N THR A 637 1.15 -25.28 -15.59
CA THR A 637 1.35 -23.87 -15.88
C THR A 637 2.34 -23.72 -17.01
N PHE A 638 2.01 -22.88 -17.98
CA PHE A 638 2.78 -22.66 -19.18
C PHE A 638 3.34 -21.24 -19.24
N PRO A 639 4.54 -21.02 -19.77
CA PRO A 639 5.10 -19.70 -19.99
C PRO A 639 4.38 -18.96 -21.11
N ASN A 640 4.47 -17.64 -21.10
CA ASN A 640 4.04 -16.81 -22.21
C ASN A 640 5.09 -15.74 -22.53
N PRO A 641 6.05 -16.05 -23.41
CA PRO A 641 7.11 -15.12 -23.79
C PRO A 641 6.62 -13.92 -24.62
N PHE A 642 5.36 -13.93 -25.07
CA PHE A 642 4.76 -12.91 -25.94
C PHE A 642 3.84 -11.95 -25.22
N LEU A 643 3.92 -11.88 -23.89
CA LEU A 643 3.15 -10.92 -23.10
C LEU A 643 3.50 -9.49 -23.49
N LYS A 644 2.46 -8.69 -23.68
CA LYS A 644 2.56 -7.25 -23.90
C LYS A 644 2.54 -6.51 -22.58
N PRO A 645 3.24 -5.37 -22.47
CA PRO A 645 3.10 -4.48 -21.31
C PRO A 645 1.66 -3.97 -21.12
N GLU A 646 1.22 -3.87 -19.87
CA GLU A 646 -0.03 -3.24 -19.50
C GLU A 646 0.04 -1.72 -19.68
N ARG A 647 -1.07 -1.11 -20.08
CA ARG A 647 -1.19 0.33 -20.31
C ARG A 647 -2.43 0.86 -19.61
N SER A 648 -2.23 1.71 -18.62
CA SER A 648 -3.35 2.34 -17.94
C SER A 648 -3.63 3.76 -18.45
N THR A 649 -4.90 4.11 -18.39
CA THR A 649 -5.38 5.50 -18.52
C THR A 649 -6.32 5.75 -17.35
N THR A 650 -5.98 6.71 -16.52
CA THR A 650 -6.72 7.04 -15.29
C THR A 650 -7.26 8.46 -15.37
N TRP A 651 -8.52 8.63 -15.03
CA TRP A 651 -9.18 9.90 -14.76
C TRP A 651 -9.60 9.95 -13.30
N GLU A 652 -9.36 11.09 -12.68
CA GLU A 652 -9.86 11.37 -11.33
C GLU A 652 -10.51 12.75 -11.30
N ALA A 653 -11.56 12.87 -10.47
CA ALA A 653 -12.12 14.16 -10.11
C ALA A 653 -12.57 14.11 -8.65
N GLY A 654 -12.38 15.20 -7.93
CA GLY A 654 -12.69 15.18 -6.52
C GLY A 654 -12.82 16.54 -5.87
N VAL A 655 -13.13 16.49 -4.60
CA VAL A 655 -13.33 17.63 -3.72
C VAL A 655 -12.52 17.42 -2.46
N ASN A 656 -11.75 18.43 -2.09
CA ASN A 656 -11.09 18.53 -0.81
C ASN A 656 -11.75 19.65 0.01
N VAL A 657 -12.00 19.38 1.27
CA VAL A 657 -12.40 20.40 2.26
C VAL A 657 -11.41 20.30 3.40
N PHE A 658 -10.79 21.41 3.75
CA PHE A 658 -9.98 21.52 4.94
C PHE A 658 -10.30 22.82 5.64
N LYS A 659 -10.80 22.73 6.88
CA LYS A 659 -11.20 23.88 7.66
C LYS A 659 -10.89 23.68 9.13
N GLU A 660 -10.22 24.66 9.70
CA GLU A 660 -9.99 24.78 11.14
C GLU A 660 -11.01 25.75 11.76
N ASN A 661 -11.25 25.62 13.06
CA ASN A 661 -12.13 26.49 13.84
C ASN A 661 -13.56 26.56 13.25
N LEU A 662 -14.15 25.38 12.95
CA LEU A 662 -15.46 25.29 12.32
C LEU A 662 -16.61 25.48 13.33
N TRP A 663 -16.60 24.73 14.45
CA TRP A 663 -17.61 24.75 15.50
C TRP A 663 -17.02 25.10 16.87
N PHE A 664 -15.75 24.76 17.09
CA PHE A 664 -15.01 25.01 18.32
C PHE A 664 -13.67 25.65 17.98
N ASN A 665 -13.08 26.33 18.98
CA ASN A 665 -11.69 26.78 18.84
C ASN A 665 -10.79 25.54 18.80
N ASP A 666 -9.88 25.53 17.82
CA ASP A 666 -8.93 24.45 17.59
C ASP A 666 -9.54 23.13 17.08
N ASP A 667 -10.80 23.11 16.62
CA ASP A 667 -11.30 21.97 15.88
C ASP A 667 -10.81 21.96 14.42
N ARG A 668 -10.78 20.79 13.82
CA ARG A 668 -10.30 20.58 12.45
C ARG A 668 -11.19 19.61 11.70
N LEU A 669 -11.57 19.97 10.49
CA LEU A 669 -12.32 19.13 9.58
C LEU A 669 -11.53 18.96 8.28
N GLY A 670 -11.20 17.73 7.94
CA GLY A 670 -10.67 17.30 6.65
C GLY A 670 -11.66 16.40 5.93
N ILE A 671 -12.00 16.71 4.68
CA ILE A 671 -12.82 15.82 3.83
C ILE A 671 -12.14 15.70 2.48
N LYS A 672 -12.06 14.48 1.97
CA LYS A 672 -11.65 14.20 0.60
C LYS A 672 -12.62 13.21 -0.02
N VAL A 673 -13.22 13.60 -1.14
CA VAL A 673 -14.04 12.72 -1.96
C VAL A 673 -13.44 12.67 -3.35
N ALA A 674 -13.15 11.49 -3.85
CA ALA A 674 -12.53 11.30 -5.16
C ALA A 674 -13.24 10.21 -5.95
N TYR A 675 -13.71 10.54 -7.14
CA TYR A 675 -14.10 9.58 -8.16
C TYR A 675 -12.87 9.22 -8.99
N PHE A 676 -12.71 7.95 -9.28
CA PHE A 676 -11.66 7.45 -10.17
C PHE A 676 -12.21 6.51 -11.23
N ASP A 677 -11.55 6.49 -12.38
CA ASP A 677 -11.85 5.62 -13.51
C ASP A 677 -10.54 5.26 -14.21
N THR A 678 -10.06 4.05 -13.99
CA THR A 678 -8.82 3.50 -14.56
C THR A 678 -9.18 2.42 -15.55
N ARG A 679 -8.81 2.62 -16.81
CA ARG A 679 -8.87 1.64 -17.88
C ARG A 679 -7.47 1.09 -18.10
N VAL A 680 -7.34 -0.24 -18.11
CA VAL A 680 -6.09 -0.96 -18.40
C VAL A 680 -6.26 -1.79 -19.67
N ASP A 681 -5.50 -1.47 -20.70
CA ASP A 681 -5.39 -2.26 -21.91
C ASP A 681 -4.27 -3.29 -21.73
N ASP A 682 -4.44 -4.47 -22.36
CA ASP A 682 -3.50 -5.59 -22.28
C ASP A 682 -3.26 -6.07 -20.82
N PHE A 683 -4.27 -5.99 -19.94
CA PHE A 683 -4.17 -6.45 -18.54
C PHE A 683 -3.69 -7.90 -18.48
N ILE A 684 -2.67 -8.19 -17.67
CA ILE A 684 -2.09 -9.51 -17.54
C ILE A 684 -2.73 -10.24 -16.38
N TYR A 685 -3.28 -11.42 -16.62
CA TYR A 685 -3.85 -12.28 -15.58
C TYR A 685 -3.55 -13.75 -15.86
N MET A 686 -3.66 -14.60 -14.84
CA MET A 686 -3.50 -16.04 -15.00
C MET A 686 -4.82 -16.69 -15.38
N ALA A 687 -4.98 -17.06 -16.64
CA ALA A 687 -6.14 -17.75 -17.15
C ALA A 687 -6.00 -19.26 -16.98
N MET A 688 -7.12 -19.92 -16.62
CA MET A 688 -7.25 -21.38 -16.58
C MET A 688 -7.97 -21.88 -17.84
N GLY A 689 -7.74 -23.14 -18.19
CA GLY A 689 -8.37 -23.77 -19.36
C GLY A 689 -7.81 -23.28 -20.69
N VAL A 690 -6.53 -22.90 -20.73
CA VAL A 690 -5.81 -22.56 -21.96
C VAL A 690 -5.31 -23.80 -22.68
N GLN A 691 -5.15 -23.69 -23.99
CA GLN A 691 -4.70 -24.77 -24.84
C GLN A 691 -3.32 -24.48 -25.45
N PRO A 692 -2.23 -25.09 -24.93
CA PRO A 692 -0.93 -24.94 -25.55
C PRO A 692 -0.86 -25.70 -26.90
N PRO A 693 0.12 -25.39 -27.76
CA PRO A 693 0.27 -26.01 -29.07
C PRO A 693 0.31 -27.53 -29.03
N GLY A 694 -0.46 -28.18 -29.91
CA GLY A 694 -0.50 -29.63 -30.01
C GLY A 694 -1.37 -30.36 -29.00
N TYR A 695 -2.00 -29.68 -28.06
CA TYR A 695 -2.95 -30.30 -27.14
C TYR A 695 -4.35 -30.32 -27.76
N GLY A 696 -4.98 -31.48 -27.81
CA GLY A 696 -6.26 -31.69 -28.52
C GLY A 696 -7.51 -31.08 -27.87
N SER A 697 -7.41 -30.64 -26.61
CA SER A 697 -8.45 -29.90 -25.90
C SER A 697 -7.83 -29.07 -24.79
N PRO A 698 -8.46 -27.93 -24.43
CA PRO A 698 -8.04 -27.20 -23.25
C PRO A 698 -8.27 -28.08 -22.02
N GLY A 699 -7.19 -28.42 -21.32
CA GLY A 699 -7.31 -29.07 -20.01
C GLY A 699 -7.80 -28.06 -18.96
N ILE A 700 -8.74 -28.45 -18.11
CA ILE A 700 -9.29 -27.57 -17.08
C ILE A 700 -8.19 -27.02 -16.17
N GLY A 701 -7.15 -27.82 -15.90
CA GLY A 701 -6.00 -27.44 -15.05
C GLY A 701 -4.85 -26.73 -15.79
N ASN A 702 -4.92 -26.55 -17.12
CA ASN A 702 -3.89 -25.82 -17.82
C ASN A 702 -4.03 -24.30 -17.57
N SER A 703 -2.96 -23.65 -17.14
CA SER A 703 -2.95 -22.21 -16.84
C SER A 703 -1.76 -21.52 -17.50
N ALA A 704 -1.92 -20.23 -17.78
CA ALA A 704 -0.85 -19.35 -18.25
C ALA A 704 -1.21 -17.89 -17.97
N TYR A 705 -0.19 -17.04 -17.85
CA TYR A 705 -0.40 -15.61 -17.89
C TYR A 705 -0.71 -15.16 -19.32
N VAL A 706 -1.77 -14.39 -19.48
CA VAL A 706 -2.24 -13.91 -20.78
C VAL A 706 -2.65 -12.45 -20.67
N ASN A 707 -2.59 -11.73 -21.79
CA ASN A 707 -3.19 -10.40 -21.86
C ASN A 707 -4.71 -10.53 -22.06
N ASP A 708 -5.48 -9.70 -21.36
CA ASP A 708 -6.90 -9.54 -21.61
C ASP A 708 -7.15 -9.02 -23.03
N LEU A 709 -8.10 -9.62 -23.74
CA LEU A 709 -8.50 -9.19 -25.10
C LEU A 709 -9.35 -7.92 -25.06
N SER A 710 -10.01 -7.67 -23.94
CA SER A 710 -10.77 -6.46 -23.67
C SER A 710 -9.98 -5.51 -22.78
N SER A 711 -10.51 -4.31 -22.57
CA SER A 711 -9.94 -3.40 -21.59
C SER A 711 -10.57 -3.68 -20.24
N THR A 712 -9.74 -3.97 -19.26
CA THR A 712 -10.15 -4.09 -17.87
C THR A 712 -10.36 -2.70 -17.27
N ARG A 713 -11.44 -2.49 -16.53
CA ARG A 713 -11.80 -1.18 -15.99
C ARG A 713 -12.04 -1.22 -14.49
N PHE A 714 -11.35 -0.34 -13.77
CA PHE A 714 -11.46 -0.16 -12.33
C PHE A 714 -11.99 1.24 -12.06
N LYS A 715 -13.18 1.36 -11.48
CA LYS A 715 -13.79 2.65 -11.17
C LYS A 715 -14.52 2.62 -9.84
N GLY A 716 -14.62 3.77 -9.19
CA GLY A 716 -15.29 3.87 -7.91
C GLY A 716 -15.22 5.28 -7.33
N VAL A 717 -15.71 5.40 -6.10
CA VAL A 717 -15.66 6.63 -5.32
C VAL A 717 -15.03 6.33 -3.97
N GLU A 718 -14.10 7.16 -3.58
CA GLU A 718 -13.42 7.10 -2.28
C GLU A 718 -13.84 8.29 -1.42
N TYR A 719 -14.07 8.01 -0.14
CA TYR A 719 -14.44 8.99 0.88
C TYR A 719 -13.42 8.89 2.02
N GLN A 720 -12.86 10.03 2.38
CA GLN A 720 -12.03 10.19 3.58
C GLN A 720 -12.57 11.40 4.34
N LEU A 721 -12.84 11.22 5.62
CA LEU A 721 -13.25 12.28 6.51
C LEU A 721 -12.47 12.12 7.82
N ASP A 722 -11.93 13.21 8.30
CA ASP A 722 -11.28 13.35 9.59
C ASP A 722 -11.80 14.59 10.30
N TYR A 723 -12.34 14.42 11.49
CA TYR A 723 -12.77 15.51 12.33
C TYR A 723 -12.17 15.36 13.72
N ASP A 724 -11.49 16.36 14.20
CA ASP A 724 -10.92 16.42 15.55
C ASP A 724 -11.32 17.71 16.26
N ALA A 725 -12.11 17.56 17.32
CA ALA A 725 -12.53 18.66 18.20
C ALA A 725 -11.66 18.75 19.47
N GLY A 726 -10.46 18.18 19.45
CA GLY A 726 -9.55 18.14 20.59
C GLY A 726 -9.98 17.13 21.67
N ARG A 727 -11.24 17.19 22.13
CA ARG A 727 -11.82 16.27 23.14
C ARG A 727 -12.48 15.05 22.53
N ALA A 728 -12.90 15.12 21.28
CA ALA A 728 -13.52 14.03 20.56
C ALA A 728 -13.06 14.07 19.10
N TYR A 729 -12.98 12.90 18.47
CA TYR A 729 -12.60 12.79 17.08
C TYR A 729 -13.38 11.69 16.38
N GLY A 730 -13.43 11.81 15.04
CA GLY A 730 -14.07 10.84 14.19
C GLY A 730 -13.35 10.73 12.84
N GLN A 731 -13.13 9.51 12.38
CA GLN A 731 -12.51 9.22 11.09
C GLN A 731 -13.41 8.26 10.31
N LEU A 732 -13.69 8.59 9.06
CA LEU A 732 -14.42 7.72 8.14
C LEU A 732 -13.59 7.53 6.88
N ASN A 733 -13.36 6.27 6.53
CA ASN A 733 -12.82 5.89 5.25
C ASN A 733 -13.78 4.91 4.59
N TYR A 734 -14.18 5.16 3.36
CA TYR A 734 -15.09 4.29 2.63
C TYR A 734 -14.74 4.28 1.15
N THR A 735 -14.84 3.13 0.52
CA THR A 735 -14.68 2.96 -0.92
C THR A 735 -15.88 2.24 -1.48
N HIS A 736 -16.47 2.81 -2.51
CA HIS A 736 -17.51 2.21 -3.31
C HIS A 736 -16.94 1.87 -4.68
N MET A 737 -16.92 0.57 -5.02
CA MET A 737 -16.46 0.07 -6.31
C MET A 737 -17.66 -0.04 -7.27
N ILE A 738 -17.48 0.32 -8.53
CA ILE A 738 -18.55 0.39 -9.52
C ILE A 738 -18.27 -0.58 -10.66
N GLY A 739 -19.14 -1.58 -10.82
CA GLY A 739 -19.12 -2.55 -11.90
C GLY A 739 -18.24 -3.76 -11.63
N ASP A 740 -18.25 -4.69 -12.57
CA ASP A 740 -17.49 -5.93 -12.58
C ASP A 740 -16.65 -6.01 -13.85
N ASN A 741 -15.59 -6.80 -13.83
CA ASN A 741 -14.73 -7.06 -14.98
C ASN A 741 -14.95 -8.49 -15.51
N ASP A 742 -15.15 -8.58 -16.81
CA ASP A 742 -15.15 -9.84 -17.55
C ASP A 742 -13.83 -10.00 -18.28
N PHE A 743 -12.99 -10.91 -17.82
CA PHE A 743 -11.71 -11.20 -18.46
C PHE A 743 -11.90 -12.14 -19.63
N CYS A 744 -11.36 -11.77 -20.78
CA CYS A 744 -11.44 -12.54 -22.02
C CYS A 744 -10.05 -12.93 -22.51
N THR A 745 -9.88 -14.18 -22.95
CA THR A 745 -8.63 -14.64 -23.56
C THR A 745 -8.87 -15.51 -24.78
N LYS A 746 -7.85 -15.62 -25.65
CA LYS A 746 -7.82 -16.69 -26.65
C LYS A 746 -7.54 -18.01 -25.96
N VAL A 747 -8.32 -19.06 -26.29
CA VAL A 747 -8.11 -20.41 -25.75
C VAL A 747 -6.79 -20.97 -26.22
N ALA A 748 -6.46 -20.81 -27.50
CA ALA A 748 -5.17 -21.20 -28.06
C ALA A 748 -4.20 -20.00 -28.10
N TRP A 749 -2.99 -20.17 -27.62
CA TRP A 749 -1.93 -19.18 -27.51
C TRP A 749 -0.56 -19.81 -27.89
N LEU A 750 0.52 -19.08 -27.85
CA LEU A 750 1.86 -19.55 -28.25
C LEU A 750 1.95 -20.08 -29.70
N GLY A 751 1.51 -19.28 -30.66
CA GLY A 751 1.66 -19.60 -32.08
C GLY A 751 0.57 -20.48 -32.69
N GLY A 752 -0.43 -20.82 -31.83
CA GLY A 752 -1.61 -21.52 -32.31
C GLY A 752 -1.54 -23.05 -32.29
N VAL A 753 -2.70 -23.63 -32.52
CA VAL A 753 -2.92 -25.08 -32.51
C VAL A 753 -2.97 -25.60 -33.93
N THR A 754 -2.35 -26.77 -34.18
CA THR A 754 -2.41 -27.45 -35.46
C THR A 754 -3.22 -28.74 -35.36
N GLN A 755 -3.86 -29.13 -36.44
CA GLN A 755 -4.61 -30.39 -36.56
C GLN A 755 -4.01 -31.26 -37.66
N PRO A 756 -4.08 -32.61 -37.53
CA PRO A 756 -3.55 -33.51 -38.53
C PRO A 756 -4.40 -33.51 -39.82
N VAL A 757 -3.71 -33.42 -40.97
CA VAL A 757 -4.29 -33.69 -42.27
C VAL A 757 -4.26 -35.20 -42.51
N LYS A 758 -5.43 -35.80 -42.77
CA LYS A 758 -5.54 -37.24 -42.96
C LYS A 758 -5.93 -37.57 -44.40
N SER A 759 -5.28 -38.59 -44.97
CA SER A 759 -5.70 -39.23 -46.18
C SER A 759 -6.34 -40.58 -45.88
N GLY A 760 -7.52 -40.85 -46.42
CA GLY A 760 -8.33 -42.03 -46.07
C GLY A 760 -9.24 -41.80 -44.85
N THR A 761 -10.11 -42.78 -44.58
CA THR A 761 -11.11 -42.73 -43.50
C THR A 761 -10.96 -43.91 -42.55
N GLY A 762 -11.46 -43.73 -41.30
CA GLY A 762 -11.47 -44.78 -40.28
C GLY A 762 -10.08 -45.22 -39.81
N ARG A 763 -9.91 -46.50 -39.47
CA ARG A 763 -8.68 -47.07 -38.94
C ARG A 763 -7.55 -47.11 -39.95
N GLY A 764 -7.82 -46.89 -41.24
CA GLY A 764 -6.83 -46.83 -42.32
C GLY A 764 -6.35 -45.42 -42.65
N ALA A 765 -6.80 -44.40 -42.00
CA ALA A 765 -6.39 -43.04 -42.27
C ALA A 765 -4.89 -42.82 -41.96
N ILE A 766 -4.19 -42.15 -42.87
CA ILE A 766 -2.76 -41.83 -42.78
C ILE A 766 -2.63 -40.34 -42.56
N VAL A 767 -1.88 -39.95 -41.55
CA VAL A 767 -1.53 -38.51 -41.32
C VAL A 767 -0.47 -38.12 -42.33
N THR A 768 -0.83 -37.22 -43.24
CA THR A 768 0.03 -36.76 -44.38
C THR A 768 0.65 -35.40 -44.11
N GLY A 769 0.22 -34.69 -43.09
CA GLY A 769 0.74 -33.39 -42.71
C GLY A 769 -0.02 -32.77 -41.53
N MET A 770 0.36 -31.57 -41.16
CA MET A 770 -0.30 -30.74 -40.14
C MET A 770 -0.77 -29.44 -40.79
N ARG A 771 -1.92 -28.94 -40.39
CA ARG A 771 -2.43 -27.61 -40.79
C ARG A 771 -2.88 -26.83 -39.57
N PRO A 772 -2.92 -25.48 -39.62
CA PRO A 772 -3.57 -24.69 -38.56
C PRO A 772 -4.98 -25.17 -38.29
N ASP A 773 -5.34 -25.21 -37.00
CA ASP A 773 -6.72 -25.39 -36.58
C ASP A 773 -7.34 -24.00 -36.38
N ASP A 774 -7.90 -23.43 -37.42
CA ASP A 774 -8.44 -22.07 -37.43
C ASP A 774 -9.59 -21.91 -36.43
N ALA A 775 -10.38 -22.94 -36.23
CA ALA A 775 -11.48 -22.89 -35.25
C ALA A 775 -10.94 -22.78 -33.80
N ALA A 776 -9.97 -23.62 -33.45
CA ALA A 776 -9.34 -23.56 -32.13
C ALA A 776 -8.55 -22.27 -31.93
N ASN A 777 -7.81 -21.83 -32.95
CA ASN A 777 -6.96 -20.63 -32.89
C ASN A 777 -7.77 -19.33 -32.76
N ASN A 778 -8.97 -19.29 -33.30
CA ASN A 778 -9.88 -18.14 -33.22
C ASN A 778 -10.83 -18.21 -32.02
N ALA A 779 -10.89 -19.35 -31.32
CA ALA A 779 -11.72 -19.49 -30.14
C ALA A 779 -11.27 -18.55 -29.03
N SER A 780 -12.23 -17.80 -28.47
CA SER A 780 -12.03 -16.97 -27.30
C SER A 780 -13.00 -17.37 -26.19
N ARG A 781 -12.67 -17.08 -24.97
CA ARG A 781 -13.48 -17.32 -23.80
C ARG A 781 -13.47 -16.08 -22.91
N CYS A 782 -14.64 -15.57 -22.58
CA CYS A 782 -14.83 -14.58 -21.52
C CYS A 782 -15.33 -15.29 -20.26
N ASN A 783 -15.19 -14.67 -19.13
CA ASN A 783 -15.43 -15.27 -17.80
C ASN A 783 -14.62 -16.56 -17.63
N ALA A 784 -13.39 -16.55 -18.12
CA ALA A 784 -12.46 -17.64 -17.88
C ALA A 784 -12.26 -17.81 -16.38
N ALA A 785 -12.07 -19.04 -15.93
CA ALA A 785 -11.63 -19.27 -14.59
C ALA A 785 -10.27 -18.57 -14.38
N ILE A 786 -10.21 -17.71 -13.37
CA ILE A 786 -9.04 -16.92 -13.01
C ILE A 786 -8.41 -17.59 -11.80
N LEU A 787 -7.10 -17.67 -11.79
CA LEU A 787 -6.33 -18.17 -10.66
C LEU A 787 -5.76 -16.98 -9.92
N GLY A 788 -6.21 -16.78 -8.69
CA GLY A 788 -5.73 -15.72 -7.83
C GLY A 788 -6.77 -14.68 -7.45
N SER A 789 -6.52 -14.03 -6.34
CA SER A 789 -7.41 -12.99 -5.78
C SER A 789 -7.14 -11.61 -6.36
N ALA A 790 -5.98 -11.41 -6.97
CA ALA A 790 -5.55 -10.13 -7.50
C ALA A 790 -6.36 -9.65 -8.71
N GLU A 791 -6.97 -10.58 -9.43
CA GLU A 791 -7.77 -10.31 -10.61
C GLU A 791 -9.25 -10.04 -10.28
N HIS A 792 -9.66 -10.24 -9.03
CA HIS A 792 -11.02 -9.93 -8.61
C HIS A 792 -11.17 -8.46 -8.24
N MET A 793 -12.32 -7.89 -8.60
CA MET A 793 -12.66 -6.54 -8.18
C MET A 793 -12.77 -6.48 -6.65
N PRO A 794 -12.16 -5.48 -6.01
CA PRO A 794 -12.36 -5.25 -4.59
C PRO A 794 -13.84 -5.00 -4.29
N MET A 795 -14.28 -5.45 -3.12
CA MET A 795 -15.61 -5.17 -2.61
C MET A 795 -15.67 -3.79 -1.97
N ASP A 796 -16.87 -3.23 -1.85
CA ASP A 796 -17.11 -2.06 -1.03
C ASP A 796 -16.62 -2.31 0.39
N ARG A 797 -15.85 -1.36 0.92
CA ARG A 797 -15.23 -1.46 2.22
C ARG A 797 -15.17 -0.11 2.90
N GLY A 798 -15.29 -0.11 4.22
CA GLY A 798 -15.15 1.12 4.97
C GLY A 798 -14.84 0.90 6.45
N THR A 799 -14.30 1.93 7.07
CA THR A 799 -14.01 1.99 8.50
C THR A 799 -14.53 3.29 9.07
N LEU A 800 -15.15 3.20 10.23
CA LEU A 800 -15.55 4.35 11.04
C LEU A 800 -14.89 4.21 12.40
N THR A 801 -14.07 5.18 12.76
CA THR A 801 -13.40 5.29 14.06
C THR A 801 -13.93 6.51 14.79
N LEU A 802 -14.38 6.34 16.03
CA LEU A 802 -14.84 7.41 16.90
C LEU A 802 -14.13 7.31 18.24
N GLY A 803 -13.69 8.42 18.78
CA GLY A 803 -13.02 8.45 20.07
C GLY A 803 -13.22 9.74 20.84
N ALA A 804 -12.90 9.66 22.14
CA ALA A 804 -12.96 10.79 23.05
C ALA A 804 -11.75 10.81 23.99
N ARG A 805 -11.24 12.01 24.25
CA ARG A 805 -10.06 12.27 25.07
C ARG A 805 -10.48 12.98 26.36
N PHE A 806 -9.97 12.48 27.47
CA PHE A 806 -10.27 12.98 28.82
C PHE A 806 -8.96 13.33 29.55
N PHE A 807 -9.10 14.09 30.64
CA PHE A 807 -7.99 14.45 31.53
C PHE A 807 -6.81 15.05 30.76
N GLU A 808 -7.05 16.13 30.03
CA GLU A 808 -6.01 16.79 29.20
C GLU A 808 -5.33 15.83 28.23
N ARG A 809 -6.15 15.00 27.59
CA ARG A 809 -5.71 13.97 26.62
C ARG A 809 -4.86 12.83 27.21
N LYS A 810 -4.83 12.68 28.55
CA LYS A 810 -4.15 11.54 29.18
C LYS A 810 -4.88 10.21 28.96
N LEU A 811 -6.20 10.24 28.85
CA LEU A 811 -7.02 9.08 28.56
C LEU A 811 -7.72 9.26 27.20
N ASP A 812 -7.48 8.36 26.27
CA ASP A 812 -8.18 8.25 25.00
C ASP A 812 -8.95 6.93 24.96
N ILE A 813 -10.25 6.98 24.65
CA ILE A 813 -11.10 5.80 24.51
C ILE A 813 -11.86 5.92 23.21
N GLY A 814 -11.89 4.85 22.44
CA GLY A 814 -12.60 4.85 21.16
C GLY A 814 -13.11 3.49 20.73
N ALA A 815 -13.86 3.54 19.64
CA ALA A 815 -14.42 2.38 18.97
C ALA A 815 -14.18 2.50 17.46
N ARG A 816 -14.00 1.34 16.83
CA ARG A 816 -13.86 1.22 15.38
C ARG A 816 -14.86 0.22 14.84
N ALA A 817 -15.55 0.57 13.76
CA ALA A 817 -16.37 -0.32 12.97
C ALA A 817 -15.72 -0.56 11.61
N ARG A 818 -15.50 -1.83 11.24
CA ARG A 818 -14.94 -2.24 9.95
C ARG A 818 -16.01 -2.96 9.15
N TYR A 819 -16.41 -2.40 8.02
CA TYR A 819 -17.41 -2.95 7.11
C TYR A 819 -16.75 -3.50 5.85
N SER A 820 -17.23 -4.61 5.36
CA SER A 820 -16.98 -5.15 4.02
C SER A 820 -18.26 -5.66 3.41
N ALA A 821 -18.51 -5.32 2.15
CA ALA A 821 -19.60 -5.90 1.37
C ALA A 821 -19.37 -7.39 1.12
N GLY A 822 -20.41 -8.08 0.78
CA GLY A 822 -20.35 -9.46 0.31
C GLY A 822 -19.91 -9.52 -1.14
N TYR A 823 -19.41 -10.69 -1.52
CA TYR A 823 -19.03 -11.00 -2.90
C TYR A 823 -19.68 -12.32 -3.32
N SER A 824 -20.22 -12.37 -4.53
CA SER A 824 -20.78 -13.57 -5.10
C SER A 824 -20.10 -13.91 -6.41
N ILE A 825 -19.51 -15.10 -6.49
CA ILE A 825 -18.94 -15.64 -7.73
C ILE A 825 -20.02 -16.34 -8.59
N ALA A 826 -21.25 -16.39 -8.15
CA ALA A 826 -22.32 -17.19 -8.77
C ALA A 826 -22.63 -16.84 -10.24
N GLY A 827 -22.26 -15.64 -10.72
CA GLY A 827 -22.41 -15.25 -12.12
C GLY A 827 -21.37 -15.84 -13.07
N SER A 828 -20.16 -16.10 -12.62
CA SER A 828 -19.07 -16.64 -13.43
C SER A 828 -18.99 -18.18 -13.43
N ALA A 829 -19.65 -18.81 -12.50
CA ALA A 829 -19.57 -20.26 -12.25
C ALA A 829 -20.46 -21.12 -13.16
N THR A 830 -20.95 -20.60 -14.29
CA THR A 830 -21.69 -21.44 -15.24
C THR A 830 -20.73 -22.44 -15.90
N GLY A 831 -20.32 -23.44 -15.15
CA GLY A 831 -20.03 -24.75 -15.70
C GLY A 831 -18.60 -25.26 -15.65
N THR A 832 -17.55 -24.53 -15.27
CA THR A 832 -16.19 -25.05 -15.40
C THR A 832 -15.29 -24.93 -14.18
N VAL A 833 -15.57 -24.06 -13.24
CA VAL A 833 -14.75 -23.89 -12.01
C VAL A 833 -15.09 -24.92 -10.91
N SER A 834 -16.20 -25.61 -11.07
CA SER A 834 -16.79 -26.45 -10.02
C SER A 834 -16.11 -27.78 -9.74
N GLN A 835 -15.00 -28.12 -10.40
CA GLN A 835 -14.51 -29.50 -10.33
C GLN A 835 -13.21 -29.73 -9.58
N THR A 836 -12.45 -28.70 -9.17
CA THR A 836 -11.09 -28.95 -8.67
C THR A 836 -10.68 -28.23 -7.40
N GLY A 837 -11.54 -27.50 -6.70
CA GLY A 837 -11.10 -26.80 -5.46
C GLY A 837 -12.21 -26.44 -4.50
N VAL A 838 -11.85 -25.99 -3.31
CA VAL A 838 -12.73 -25.32 -2.36
C VAL A 838 -12.76 -23.84 -2.69
N TYR A 839 -13.90 -23.37 -3.17
CA TYR A 839 -14.05 -21.94 -3.50
C TYR A 839 -15.16 -21.34 -2.65
N PRO A 840 -14.96 -20.16 -2.05
CA PRO A 840 -16.07 -19.42 -1.49
C PRO A 840 -16.99 -19.01 -2.65
N ALA A 841 -18.20 -19.58 -2.67
CA ALA A 841 -19.18 -19.23 -3.69
C ALA A 841 -19.82 -17.88 -3.42
N ASP A 842 -20.04 -17.59 -2.14
CA ASP A 842 -20.62 -16.35 -1.65
C ASP A 842 -19.96 -15.93 -0.34
N TRP A 843 -19.36 -14.75 -0.31
CA TRP A 843 -18.90 -14.12 0.91
C TRP A 843 -20.00 -13.22 1.45
N LYS A 844 -20.40 -13.43 2.71
CA LYS A 844 -21.39 -12.57 3.34
C LYS A 844 -20.81 -11.23 3.72
N PRO A 845 -21.59 -10.15 3.59
CA PRO A 845 -21.18 -8.88 4.14
C PRO A 845 -21.06 -8.97 5.66
N TYR A 846 -20.13 -8.22 6.22
CA TYR A 846 -19.92 -8.18 7.65
C TYR A 846 -19.58 -6.78 8.15
N THR A 847 -19.85 -6.58 9.45
CA THR A 847 -19.31 -5.47 10.22
C THR A 847 -18.67 -6.05 11.48
N VAL A 848 -17.43 -5.65 11.73
CA VAL A 848 -16.65 -6.02 12.93
C VAL A 848 -16.47 -4.76 13.76
N TYR A 849 -16.65 -4.88 15.07
CA TYR A 849 -16.50 -3.77 16.02
C TYR A 849 -15.30 -4.03 16.91
N ASP A 850 -14.45 -3.02 17.07
CA ASP A 850 -13.27 -3.02 17.92
C ASP A 850 -13.41 -1.90 18.96
N LEU A 851 -12.87 -2.09 20.15
CA LEU A 851 -12.75 -1.08 21.21
C LEU A 851 -11.28 -0.91 21.56
N TYR A 852 -10.87 0.31 21.80
CA TYR A 852 -9.51 0.60 22.23
C TYR A 852 -9.49 1.72 23.28
N GLY A 853 -8.41 1.75 24.04
CA GLY A 853 -8.13 2.83 24.96
C GLY A 853 -6.65 2.94 25.23
N SER A 854 -6.18 4.15 25.46
CA SER A 854 -4.82 4.44 25.89
C SER A 854 -4.83 5.38 27.09
N TYR A 855 -3.93 5.13 28.01
CA TYR A 855 -3.75 5.96 29.19
C TYR A 855 -2.29 6.32 29.36
N ARG A 856 -1.99 7.62 29.28
CA ARG A 856 -0.67 8.19 29.54
C ARG A 856 -0.52 8.36 31.06
N ALA A 857 0.09 7.38 31.70
CA ALA A 857 0.26 7.36 33.14
C ALA A 857 1.30 8.40 33.61
N THR A 858 2.40 8.57 32.88
CA THR A 858 3.38 9.66 32.98
C THR A 858 3.67 10.21 31.58
N GLU A 859 4.56 11.17 31.46
CA GLU A 859 5.01 11.67 30.16
C GLU A 859 5.74 10.59 29.33
N GLU A 860 6.35 9.62 30.01
CA GLU A 860 7.11 8.53 29.40
C GLU A 860 6.31 7.23 29.27
N LEU A 861 5.34 6.99 30.18
CA LEU A 861 4.66 5.70 30.28
C LEU A 861 3.23 5.76 29.74
N THR A 862 2.98 5.00 28.68
CA THR A 862 1.65 4.82 28.10
C THR A 862 1.20 3.37 28.18
N LEU A 863 -0.02 3.17 28.64
CA LEU A 863 -0.71 1.86 28.70
C LEU A 863 -1.81 1.85 27.65
N ARG A 864 -1.89 0.79 26.86
CA ARG A 864 -2.97 0.64 25.86
C ARG A 864 -3.69 -0.69 26.04
N LEU A 865 -4.97 -0.68 25.74
CA LEU A 865 -5.82 -1.86 25.72
C LEU A 865 -6.63 -1.85 24.43
N ALA A 866 -6.63 -2.96 23.69
CA ALA A 866 -7.43 -3.12 22.49
C ALA A 866 -8.20 -4.44 22.53
N MET A 867 -9.49 -4.38 22.23
CA MET A 867 -10.36 -5.54 22.06
C MET A 867 -10.89 -5.54 20.64
N GLU A 868 -10.36 -6.43 19.82
CA GLU A 868 -10.79 -6.61 18.44
C GLU A 868 -11.98 -7.57 18.37
N ASN A 869 -12.84 -7.36 17.36
CA ASN A 869 -14.01 -8.19 17.10
C ASN A 869 -14.85 -8.48 18.36
N VAL A 870 -15.26 -7.43 19.04
CA VAL A 870 -15.99 -7.48 20.32
C VAL A 870 -17.21 -8.39 20.25
N THR A 871 -17.90 -8.40 19.11
CA THR A 871 -19.08 -9.21 18.86
C THR A 871 -18.78 -10.67 18.51
N ASP A 872 -17.51 -11.03 18.38
CA ASP A 872 -17.06 -12.38 17.97
C ASP A 872 -17.67 -12.84 16.63
N ARG A 873 -17.72 -11.91 15.66
CA ARG A 873 -18.27 -12.13 14.32
C ARG A 873 -17.38 -13.07 13.53
N ALA A 874 -17.94 -14.10 12.91
CA ALA A 874 -17.28 -14.91 11.90
C ALA A 874 -17.34 -14.19 10.55
N TYR A 875 -16.20 -14.08 9.86
CA TYR A 875 -16.10 -13.42 8.56
C TYR A 875 -14.92 -13.95 7.74
N LEU A 876 -14.97 -13.74 6.43
CA LEU A 876 -13.85 -13.95 5.52
C LEU A 876 -13.15 -12.61 5.25
N VAL A 877 -11.82 -12.63 5.27
CA VAL A 877 -11.02 -11.45 4.92
C VAL A 877 -11.15 -11.21 3.42
N PRO A 878 -11.50 -9.98 2.97
CA PRO A 878 -11.62 -9.67 1.56
C PRO A 878 -10.30 -9.84 0.83
N LEU A 879 -10.36 -10.26 -0.44
CA LEU A 879 -9.19 -10.53 -1.29
C LEU A 879 -8.22 -11.58 -0.74
N GLY A 880 -8.67 -12.45 0.17
CA GLY A 880 -7.95 -13.68 0.48
C GLY A 880 -7.84 -14.56 -0.76
N ASP A 881 -6.84 -15.45 -0.77
CA ASP A 881 -6.65 -16.39 -1.87
C ASP A 881 -7.94 -17.17 -2.18
N VAL A 882 -8.32 -17.29 -3.44
CA VAL A 882 -9.49 -18.08 -3.86
C VAL A 882 -9.35 -19.57 -3.56
N LEU A 883 -8.13 -20.07 -3.43
CA LEU A 883 -7.85 -21.46 -3.11
C LEU A 883 -7.66 -21.70 -1.60
N ALA A 884 -7.36 -20.65 -0.86
CA ALA A 884 -7.15 -20.68 0.58
C ALA A 884 -7.77 -19.43 1.20
N PHE A 885 -9.10 -19.40 1.34
CA PHE A 885 -9.74 -18.27 1.98
C PHE A 885 -9.27 -18.09 3.41
N THR A 886 -9.10 -16.84 3.78
CA THR A 886 -8.64 -16.43 5.08
C THR A 886 -9.82 -16.11 5.98
N LEU A 887 -9.94 -16.83 7.08
CA LEU A 887 -10.89 -16.54 8.15
C LEU A 887 -10.42 -15.36 8.97
N GLY A 888 -11.31 -14.42 9.26
CA GLY A 888 -11.03 -13.35 10.19
C GLY A 888 -10.93 -13.84 11.62
N ARG A 889 -10.06 -13.21 12.41
CA ARG A 889 -9.87 -13.53 13.83
C ARG A 889 -11.16 -13.29 14.62
N GLY A 890 -11.43 -14.17 15.56
CA GLY A 890 -12.45 -13.99 16.60
C GLY A 890 -12.03 -12.93 17.63
N ARG A 891 -12.84 -12.79 18.67
CA ARG A 891 -12.58 -11.80 19.71
C ARG A 891 -11.17 -11.95 20.30
N THR A 892 -10.41 -10.85 20.29
CA THR A 892 -9.01 -10.81 20.74
C THR A 892 -8.81 -9.62 21.66
N LEU A 893 -8.25 -9.84 22.85
CA LEU A 893 -7.90 -8.80 23.81
C LEU A 893 -6.39 -8.69 23.90
N GLN A 894 -5.85 -7.49 23.71
CA GLN A 894 -4.42 -7.19 23.77
C GLN A 894 -4.15 -6.03 24.72
N GLY A 895 -3.04 -6.12 25.43
CA GLY A 895 -2.53 -5.03 26.26
C GLY A 895 -1.13 -4.63 25.82
N THR A 896 -0.85 -3.33 25.80
CA THR A 896 0.45 -2.76 25.42
C THR A 896 0.96 -1.86 26.52
N VAL A 897 2.24 -1.98 26.83
CA VAL A 897 3.00 -1.07 27.69
C VAL A 897 4.07 -0.43 26.83
N GLU A 898 4.12 0.89 26.84
CA GLU A 898 5.13 1.67 26.10
C GLU A 898 5.81 2.65 27.04
N TYR A 899 7.12 2.65 27.02
CA TYR A 899 7.96 3.59 27.73
C TYR A 899 8.85 4.34 26.75
N GLN A 900 8.75 5.68 26.73
CA GLN A 900 9.51 6.56 25.85
C GLN A 900 10.21 7.63 26.70
N PHE A 901 11.53 7.78 26.54
CA PHE A 901 12.37 8.69 27.35
C PHE A 901 13.23 9.57 26.48
#